data_fecade6135244939bec88972f93a2071
#
_entry.id   fecade6135244939bec88972f93a2071
#
_cell.length_a   1.000
_cell.length_b   1.000
_cell.length_c   1.000
_cell.angle_alpha   90.00
_cell.angle_beta   90.00
_cell.angle_gamma   90.00
#
_symmetry.space_group_name_H-M   'P 1'
#
loop_
_entity.id
_entity.type
_entity.pdbx_description
1 polymer ?
#
loop_
_entity_poly.entity_id
_entity_poly.type
_entity_poly.pdbx_seq_one_letter_code
_entity_poly.pdbx_strand_id
1 'polypeptide(L)'
;MRTSLKWIKDLVPGIEDLTPQEYLDAMTLSGSKGEYYVELDKNLENIVVGQILKIEKHPDADKLVICQVNVGQEEPVQIVTGAPNVFEGAVVPVVLAGGRVAGGHDGSTPPEEGIKIKKGKLRGVPSNGMMCSIEELGSSRDMYPDAPENGIYIFKNREDIKPGDNAVKALGLDDAVIEYEITSNRVDCFSILGIAREAAVTFDKPFCPPVVEPTGNDEDVNDFISVEVNDTELCPRYTARVVKNIKVGPSPEWMQRRLAAQGIRPINNIVDITNYVMEEYGQPMHAYDLSTIAGQKIIVRRAEDNEKFVTLDGQERTLDSSMLMICDAEKPVGIAGIMGGENSMITDDVDAILFEAACFDGTNIRLSGKKLGMRTDAQSKFEKGLDPNNASAAIDRACQLIEVLGCGEVVGGMVDVYGKVKEPHEIPFQPERINRLLGTDLSAEQMLDYFKSLELEYDADRNVMIIPTFRQDLLGTADLAEEVARFYGYSNIPSTLPSGESTSGKVSFKHRVEDVAKETAEFCGFSEGMTFSFESPKVFDKLRLDADDPLRQAITIANPQGEDYSIMKTTPLNGMLVSLARNFNRRNKDVKLYEMAKIYLPKSLPLTEYADERVQFTLGFYGEGDFFTMKGVVEEFLERAGMHDIVDYDPNAGKNFLHPGRQANIIYQGKVIGYMGEVHPEVCENYDMKTRAYIAVLDMPFITEMATFDRHFKGIAKHPAVNRDISMVVKKDILVGQIEKVIREKGGHHLESYHLFDIYEGSQIKAGYKSVAYSITFRANDRTLEEKDITAAMDKIIAGLEDLGIELRK
;
A
#
# COMPACT_ATOMS: atom_id res chain seq x y z
N MET A 1 9.35 -7.53 -10.57
CA MET A 1 10.55 -8.29 -11.03
C MET A 1 10.82 -7.96 -12.48
N ARG A 2 12.08 -7.64 -12.79
CA ARG A 2 12.50 -7.38 -14.16
C ARG A 2 12.91 -8.69 -14.82
N THR A 3 12.60 -8.86 -16.11
CA THR A 3 12.90 -10.10 -16.84
C THR A 3 13.28 -9.81 -18.28
N SER A 4 14.46 -10.22 -18.69
CA SER A 4 14.90 -10.16 -20.09
C SER A 4 14.05 -11.10 -20.96
N LEU A 5 13.37 -10.55 -21.95
CA LEU A 5 12.58 -11.35 -22.89
C LEU A 5 13.46 -12.26 -23.72
N LYS A 6 14.69 -11.83 -24.06
CA LYS A 6 15.66 -12.65 -24.79
C LYS A 6 16.08 -13.86 -23.96
N TRP A 7 16.29 -13.69 -22.65
CA TRP A 7 16.60 -14.82 -21.77
C TRP A 7 15.44 -15.82 -21.66
N ILE A 8 14.19 -15.32 -21.60
CA ILE A 8 13.01 -16.19 -21.64
C ILE A 8 12.92 -16.95 -22.97
N LYS A 9 13.16 -16.28 -24.11
CA LYS A 9 13.14 -16.91 -25.44
C LYS A 9 14.18 -18.03 -25.56
N ASP A 10 15.32 -17.93 -24.90
CA ASP A 10 16.33 -19.00 -24.85
C ASP A 10 15.83 -20.25 -24.09
N LEU A 11 14.89 -20.09 -23.14
CA LEU A 11 14.33 -21.15 -22.31
C LEU A 11 12.99 -21.70 -22.84
N VAL A 12 12.34 -20.96 -23.73
CA VAL A 12 11.05 -21.30 -24.31
C VAL A 12 11.12 -21.20 -25.84
N PRO A 13 11.68 -22.20 -26.51
CA PRO A 13 11.77 -22.21 -27.99
C PRO A 13 10.38 -22.14 -28.62
N GLY A 14 10.23 -21.33 -29.67
CA GLY A 14 8.99 -21.13 -30.43
C GLY A 14 8.19 -19.88 -30.08
N ILE A 15 8.79 -18.97 -29.29
CA ILE A 15 8.23 -17.63 -29.03
C ILE A 15 9.15 -16.50 -29.56
N GLU A 16 10.09 -16.83 -30.42
CA GLU A 16 11.09 -15.88 -30.93
C GLU A 16 10.46 -14.69 -31.65
N ASP A 17 9.38 -14.94 -32.41
CA ASP A 17 8.73 -13.93 -33.25
C ASP A 17 7.74 -13.03 -32.50
N LEU A 18 7.47 -13.31 -31.22
CA LEU A 18 6.54 -12.52 -30.43
C LEU A 18 7.12 -11.13 -30.14
N THR A 19 6.30 -10.11 -30.36
CA THR A 19 6.61 -8.76 -29.90
C THR A 19 6.52 -8.67 -28.36
N PRO A 20 7.23 -7.73 -27.74
CA PRO A 20 7.13 -7.53 -26.28
C PRO A 20 5.70 -7.28 -25.79
N GLN A 21 4.87 -6.60 -26.59
CA GLN A 21 3.46 -6.34 -26.23
C GLN A 21 2.61 -7.62 -26.27
N GLU A 22 2.72 -8.43 -27.34
CA GLU A 22 1.97 -9.68 -27.44
C GLU A 22 2.35 -10.64 -26.30
N TYR A 23 3.63 -10.70 -25.97
CA TYR A 23 4.12 -11.48 -24.84
C TYR A 23 3.54 -10.99 -23.51
N LEU A 24 3.63 -9.68 -23.24
CA LEU A 24 3.11 -9.05 -22.01
C LEU A 24 1.61 -9.29 -21.82
N ASP A 25 0.83 -9.09 -22.90
CA ASP A 25 -0.63 -9.26 -22.87
C ASP A 25 -1.02 -10.70 -22.56
N ALA A 26 -0.38 -11.68 -23.23
CA ALA A 26 -0.67 -13.09 -23.01
C ALA A 26 -0.31 -13.55 -21.58
N MET A 27 0.86 -13.16 -21.07
CA MET A 27 1.30 -13.47 -19.71
C MET A 27 0.38 -12.84 -18.68
N THR A 28 -0.07 -11.61 -18.90
CA THR A 28 -1.04 -10.95 -18.02
C THR A 28 -2.38 -11.68 -17.99
N LEU A 29 -2.88 -12.09 -19.14
CA LEU A 29 -4.15 -12.83 -19.26
C LEU A 29 -4.09 -14.22 -18.63
N SER A 30 -2.92 -14.87 -18.62
CA SER A 30 -2.72 -16.18 -17.98
C SER A 30 -2.36 -16.09 -16.48
N GLY A 31 -2.39 -14.89 -15.88
CA GLY A 31 -2.22 -14.67 -14.44
C GLY A 31 -0.87 -14.15 -13.99
N SER A 32 0.13 -14.07 -14.87
CA SER A 32 1.43 -13.47 -14.58
C SER A 32 1.45 -12.01 -15.03
N LYS A 33 0.94 -11.10 -14.18
CA LYS A 33 0.74 -9.69 -14.55
C LYS A 33 2.05 -8.98 -14.87
N GLY A 34 2.24 -8.63 -16.14
CA GLY A 34 3.25 -7.67 -16.57
C GLY A 34 2.68 -6.24 -16.50
N GLU A 35 3.44 -5.30 -15.95
CA GLU A 35 3.00 -3.90 -15.82
C GLU A 35 3.36 -3.07 -17.06
N TYR A 36 4.59 -3.22 -17.50
CA TYR A 36 5.10 -2.57 -18.71
C TYR A 36 6.35 -3.29 -19.23
N TYR A 37 6.81 -2.90 -20.40
CA TYR A 37 8.10 -3.32 -20.93
C TYR A 37 8.94 -2.13 -21.37
N VAL A 38 10.25 -2.35 -21.44
CA VAL A 38 11.23 -1.38 -21.92
C VAL A 38 12.06 -2.06 -23.00
N GLU A 39 11.99 -1.55 -24.23
CA GLU A 39 12.90 -1.94 -25.30
C GLU A 39 14.22 -1.21 -25.09
N LEU A 40 15.33 -1.99 -24.96
CA LEU A 40 16.65 -1.43 -24.69
C LEU A 40 17.22 -0.72 -25.95
N ASP A 41 16.77 -1.09 -27.13
CA ASP A 41 17.14 -0.47 -28.42
C ASP A 41 16.19 0.68 -28.83
N LYS A 42 15.29 1.11 -27.95
CA LYS A 42 14.36 2.21 -28.23
C LYS A 42 15.14 3.46 -28.67
N ASN A 43 14.78 4.00 -29.83
CA ASN A 43 15.47 5.16 -30.44
C ASN A 43 16.93 4.92 -30.89
N LEU A 44 17.35 3.68 -31.10
CA LEU A 44 18.62 3.32 -31.65
C LEU A 44 18.46 2.93 -33.13
N GLU A 45 18.86 3.79 -34.04
CA GLU A 45 18.70 3.57 -35.48
C GLU A 45 20.03 3.73 -36.21
N ASN A 46 20.34 2.83 -37.13
CA ASN A 46 21.54 2.89 -37.97
C ASN A 46 22.86 2.98 -37.20
N ILE A 47 22.99 2.16 -36.15
CA ILE A 47 24.22 2.06 -35.36
C ILE A 47 24.99 0.79 -35.77
N VAL A 48 26.19 0.97 -36.28
CA VAL A 48 27.03 -0.11 -36.80
C VAL A 48 28.34 -0.18 -36.06
N VAL A 49 28.96 -1.34 -36.10
CA VAL A 49 30.35 -1.52 -35.65
C VAL A 49 31.29 -0.82 -36.66
N GLY A 50 32.13 0.06 -36.14
CA GLY A 50 33.15 0.75 -36.95
C GLY A 50 34.54 0.46 -36.44
N GLN A 51 35.53 0.46 -37.33
CA GLN A 51 36.95 0.40 -37.00
C GLN A 51 37.66 1.66 -37.43
N ILE A 52 38.35 2.32 -36.52
CA ILE A 52 39.12 3.52 -36.80
C ILE A 52 40.38 3.13 -37.57
N LEU A 53 40.47 3.57 -38.84
CA LEU A 53 41.62 3.27 -39.72
C LEU A 53 42.74 4.29 -39.60
N LYS A 54 42.37 5.59 -39.43
CA LYS A 54 43.31 6.70 -39.39
C LYS A 54 42.77 7.84 -38.54
N ILE A 55 43.68 8.53 -37.86
CA ILE A 55 43.38 9.69 -37.03
C ILE A 55 44.27 10.86 -37.45
N GLU A 56 43.66 12.00 -37.74
CA GLU A 56 44.36 13.27 -38.09
C GLU A 56 43.95 14.38 -37.11
N LYS A 57 44.88 15.33 -36.86
CA LYS A 57 44.55 16.51 -36.02
C LYS A 57 43.61 17.45 -36.79
N HIS A 58 42.65 18.01 -36.06
CA HIS A 58 41.78 19.03 -36.64
C HIS A 58 42.54 20.33 -36.90
N PRO A 59 42.39 20.95 -38.10
CA PRO A 59 43.18 22.16 -38.45
C PRO A 59 42.89 23.37 -37.55
N ASP A 60 41.66 23.51 -37.05
CA ASP A 60 41.21 24.71 -36.33
C ASP A 60 40.71 24.41 -34.90
N ALA A 61 41.10 23.25 -34.31
CA ALA A 61 40.65 22.90 -32.94
C ALA A 61 41.60 21.90 -32.26
N ASP A 62 42.18 22.32 -31.13
CA ASP A 62 43.16 21.52 -30.36
C ASP A 62 42.59 20.25 -29.73
N LYS A 63 41.28 20.22 -29.44
CA LYS A 63 40.59 19.11 -28.77
C LYS A 63 39.82 18.19 -29.72
N LEU A 64 39.83 18.47 -31.03
CA LEU A 64 39.13 17.65 -32.01
C LEU A 64 40.12 16.86 -32.86
N VAL A 65 39.71 15.68 -33.25
CA VAL A 65 40.44 14.84 -34.19
C VAL A 65 39.49 14.39 -35.31
N ILE A 66 40.07 14.15 -36.48
CA ILE A 66 39.35 13.64 -37.68
C ILE A 66 39.70 12.18 -37.81
N CYS A 67 38.67 11.34 -37.74
CA CYS A 67 38.81 9.89 -37.84
C CYS A 67 38.28 9.41 -39.21
N GLN A 68 39.02 8.54 -39.90
CA GLN A 68 38.51 7.74 -41.00
C GLN A 68 38.08 6.38 -40.44
N VAL A 69 36.80 6.07 -40.52
CA VAL A 69 36.22 4.90 -39.86
C VAL A 69 35.67 3.95 -40.91
N ASN A 70 36.16 2.72 -40.90
CA ASN A 70 35.59 1.63 -41.70
C ASN A 70 34.29 1.17 -41.03
N VAL A 71 33.18 1.31 -41.73
CA VAL A 71 31.83 0.92 -41.24
C VAL A 71 31.24 -0.18 -42.15
N GLY A 72 32.09 -0.97 -42.82
CA GLY A 72 31.67 -2.03 -43.73
C GLY A 72 31.21 -1.54 -45.11
N GLN A 73 31.41 -0.26 -45.45
CA GLN A 73 31.13 0.32 -46.76
C GLN A 73 32.39 0.37 -47.62
N GLU A 74 32.23 0.59 -48.95
CA GLU A 74 33.37 0.68 -49.87
C GLU A 74 34.37 1.75 -49.48
N GLU A 75 33.89 2.90 -48.99
CA GLU A 75 34.73 4.03 -48.54
C GLU A 75 34.58 4.24 -47.03
N PRO A 76 35.67 4.58 -46.31
CA PRO A 76 35.61 4.95 -44.91
C PRO A 76 34.75 6.20 -44.67
N VAL A 77 34.06 6.25 -43.57
CA VAL A 77 33.26 7.41 -43.15
C VAL A 77 34.12 8.36 -42.32
N GLN A 78 34.17 9.63 -42.71
CA GLN A 78 34.85 10.66 -41.93
C GLN A 78 34.00 11.12 -40.76
N ILE A 79 34.52 11.03 -39.56
CA ILE A 79 33.90 11.45 -38.31
C ILE A 79 34.86 12.34 -37.52
N VAL A 80 34.39 13.49 -37.10
CA VAL A 80 35.13 14.39 -36.21
C VAL A 80 34.64 14.18 -34.78
N THR A 81 35.58 13.96 -33.86
CA THR A 81 35.26 13.71 -32.45
C THR A 81 36.18 14.48 -31.50
N GLY A 82 35.69 14.77 -30.30
CA GLY A 82 36.46 15.28 -29.18
C GLY A 82 36.79 14.22 -28.12
N ALA A 83 36.44 12.96 -28.37
CA ALA A 83 36.67 11.87 -27.42
C ALA A 83 38.19 11.64 -27.23
N PRO A 84 38.65 11.59 -25.95
CA PRO A 84 40.11 11.51 -25.67
C PRO A 84 40.68 10.08 -25.84
N ASN A 85 39.82 9.07 -25.95
CA ASN A 85 40.23 7.65 -25.94
C ASN A 85 40.29 6.98 -27.32
N VAL A 86 40.25 7.77 -28.40
CA VAL A 86 40.34 7.22 -29.75
C VAL A 86 41.78 6.86 -30.12
N PHE A 87 41.97 5.72 -30.79
CA PHE A 87 43.25 5.29 -31.38
C PHE A 87 43.01 4.47 -32.67
N GLU A 88 44.00 4.42 -33.54
CA GLU A 88 43.93 3.64 -34.78
C GLU A 88 43.84 2.15 -34.49
N GLY A 89 42.89 1.47 -35.12
CA GLY A 89 42.57 0.06 -34.88
C GLY A 89 41.40 -0.12 -33.88
N ALA A 90 40.98 0.91 -33.11
CA ALA A 90 39.85 0.78 -32.16
C ALA A 90 38.56 0.40 -32.88
N VAL A 91 37.85 -0.57 -32.31
CA VAL A 91 36.51 -1.00 -32.77
C VAL A 91 35.47 -0.34 -31.88
N VAL A 92 34.53 0.37 -32.48
CA VAL A 92 33.61 1.30 -31.76
C VAL A 92 32.19 1.26 -32.34
N PRO A 93 31.16 1.58 -31.57
CA PRO A 93 29.81 1.80 -32.10
C PRO A 93 29.74 3.14 -32.82
N VAL A 94 29.17 3.14 -34.02
CA VAL A 94 29.07 4.31 -34.90
C VAL A 94 27.63 4.48 -35.34
N VAL A 95 27.00 5.61 -35.01
CA VAL A 95 25.74 6.00 -35.63
C VAL A 95 26.03 6.71 -36.94
N LEU A 96 25.46 6.17 -38.01
CA LEU A 96 25.60 6.76 -39.36
C LEU A 96 24.68 7.99 -39.51
N ALA A 97 25.03 8.87 -40.42
CA ALA A 97 24.19 10.04 -40.70
C ALA A 97 22.79 9.63 -41.17
N GLY A 98 21.79 10.16 -40.53
CA GLY A 98 20.38 9.78 -40.68
C GLY A 98 19.87 8.87 -39.56
N GLY A 99 20.75 8.21 -38.85
CA GLY A 99 20.44 7.37 -37.70
C GLY A 99 20.11 8.17 -36.45
N ARG A 100 19.90 7.47 -35.35
CA ARG A 100 19.38 8.04 -34.08
C ARG A 100 20.07 7.39 -32.89
N VAL A 101 20.31 8.16 -31.85
CA VAL A 101 20.80 7.71 -30.54
C VAL A 101 19.79 8.05 -29.47
N ALA A 102 19.79 7.31 -28.35
CA ALA A 102 18.84 7.47 -27.28
C ALA A 102 18.99 8.80 -26.54
N GLY A 103 20.19 9.25 -26.24
CA GLY A 103 20.44 10.44 -25.44
C GLY A 103 21.74 11.18 -25.76
N GLY A 104 22.05 12.18 -24.97
CA GLY A 104 23.29 12.94 -25.04
C GLY A 104 24.41 12.35 -24.17
N HIS A 105 25.64 12.71 -24.46
CA HIS A 105 26.85 12.27 -23.73
C HIS A 105 26.88 12.75 -22.27
N ASP A 106 26.16 13.81 -21.95
CA ASP A 106 26.12 14.43 -20.60
C ASP A 106 25.18 13.73 -19.64
N GLY A 107 24.53 12.65 -20.06
CA GLY A 107 23.56 11.91 -19.25
C GLY A 107 22.27 12.70 -18.93
N SER A 108 22.04 13.81 -19.67
CA SER A 108 20.78 14.56 -19.56
C SER A 108 19.60 13.67 -19.96
N THR A 109 18.41 13.98 -19.43
CA THR A 109 17.18 13.24 -19.75
C THR A 109 17.02 13.15 -21.26
N PRO A 110 16.99 11.94 -21.85
CA PRO A 110 16.88 11.78 -23.29
C PRO A 110 15.59 12.41 -23.80
N PRO A 111 15.58 13.04 -24.98
CA PRO A 111 14.34 13.41 -25.64
C PRO A 111 13.51 12.15 -25.91
N GLU A 112 12.19 12.24 -25.82
CA GLU A 112 11.27 11.10 -26.00
C GLU A 112 11.50 10.36 -27.33
N GLU A 113 11.89 11.11 -28.37
CA GLU A 113 12.18 10.59 -29.71
C GLU A 113 13.69 10.29 -29.97
N GLY A 114 14.54 10.43 -28.96
CA GLY A 114 16.00 10.33 -29.15
C GLY A 114 16.58 11.49 -29.98
N ILE A 115 17.88 11.42 -30.24
CA ILE A 115 18.64 12.45 -30.99
C ILE A 115 18.98 11.96 -32.38
N LYS A 116 18.46 12.62 -33.42
CA LYS A 116 18.76 12.29 -34.82
C LYS A 116 20.12 12.88 -35.24
N ILE A 117 21.04 12.03 -35.67
CA ILE A 117 22.38 12.41 -36.17
C ILE A 117 22.30 12.77 -37.66
N LYS A 118 22.77 13.97 -38.00
CA LYS A 118 22.75 14.51 -39.35
C LYS A 118 24.17 14.70 -39.84
N LYS A 119 24.37 14.67 -41.16
CA LYS A 119 25.62 15.16 -41.79
C LYS A 119 25.84 16.60 -41.34
N GLY A 120 26.99 16.89 -40.81
CA GLY A 120 27.31 18.19 -40.26
C GLY A 120 28.74 18.62 -40.51
N LYS A 121 29.09 19.80 -39.99
CA LYS A 121 30.48 20.27 -40.00
C LYS A 121 30.83 20.71 -38.57
N LEU A 122 31.89 20.15 -38.05
CA LEU A 122 32.45 20.56 -36.76
C LEU A 122 33.63 21.49 -37.04
N ARG A 123 33.51 22.75 -36.69
CA ARG A 123 34.46 23.83 -36.97
C ARG A 123 34.98 23.79 -38.43
N GLY A 124 34.04 23.65 -39.40
CA GLY A 124 34.33 23.65 -40.82
C GLY A 124 34.64 22.29 -41.44
N VAL A 125 35.06 21.29 -40.69
CA VAL A 125 35.37 19.95 -41.18
C VAL A 125 34.12 19.08 -41.22
N PRO A 126 33.81 18.39 -42.34
CA PRO A 126 32.65 17.50 -42.47
C PRO A 126 32.73 16.33 -41.47
N SER A 127 31.58 16.01 -40.82
CA SER A 127 31.39 14.78 -40.03
C SER A 127 30.13 14.09 -40.51
N ASN A 128 30.23 12.83 -40.92
CA ASN A 128 29.16 12.07 -41.57
C ASN A 128 28.61 10.97 -40.68
N GLY A 129 28.67 11.13 -39.35
CA GLY A 129 28.23 10.22 -38.31
C GLY A 129 28.80 10.63 -36.97
N MET A 130 28.61 9.78 -35.97
CA MET A 130 29.13 9.98 -34.61
C MET A 130 29.55 8.62 -34.02
N MET A 131 30.69 8.58 -33.35
CA MET A 131 31.11 7.45 -32.53
C MET A 131 30.45 7.64 -31.17
N CYS A 132 29.89 6.59 -30.58
CA CYS A 132 28.98 6.70 -29.43
C CYS A 132 29.66 6.29 -28.12
N SER A 133 29.36 7.00 -27.05
CA SER A 133 29.50 6.53 -25.68
C SER A 133 28.37 5.57 -25.31
N ILE A 134 28.47 4.92 -24.16
CA ILE A 134 27.40 4.01 -23.70
C ILE A 134 26.15 4.77 -23.25
N GLU A 135 26.31 5.98 -22.75
CA GLU A 135 25.22 6.87 -22.33
C GLU A 135 24.39 7.36 -23.53
N GLU A 136 25.05 7.67 -24.66
CA GLU A 136 24.37 8.02 -25.90
C GLU A 136 23.57 6.85 -26.48
N LEU A 137 23.94 5.61 -26.12
CA LEU A 137 23.22 4.39 -26.48
C LEU A 137 22.12 4.00 -25.44
N GLY A 138 21.81 4.88 -24.48
CA GLY A 138 20.72 4.68 -23.54
C GLY A 138 21.03 3.76 -22.36
N SER A 139 22.33 3.46 -22.12
CA SER A 139 22.76 2.65 -20.99
C SER A 139 23.69 3.43 -20.06
N SER A 140 24.34 2.78 -19.13
CA SER A 140 25.22 3.41 -18.14
C SER A 140 26.50 2.59 -17.92
N ARG A 141 27.52 3.26 -17.36
CA ARG A 141 28.76 2.60 -16.95
C ARG A 141 28.56 1.54 -15.86
N ASP A 142 27.55 1.69 -15.05
CA ASP A 142 27.22 0.67 -14.05
C ASP A 142 26.84 -0.66 -14.72
N MET A 143 26.15 -0.60 -15.85
CA MET A 143 25.75 -1.79 -16.60
C MET A 143 26.82 -2.24 -17.61
N TYR A 144 27.77 -1.37 -17.92
CA TYR A 144 28.89 -1.63 -18.84
C TYR A 144 30.21 -1.22 -18.17
N PRO A 145 30.78 -2.04 -17.26
CA PRO A 145 31.96 -1.67 -16.47
C PRO A 145 33.19 -1.32 -17.31
N ASP A 146 33.29 -1.83 -18.55
CA ASP A 146 34.36 -1.53 -19.52
C ASP A 146 34.21 -0.13 -20.18
N ALA A 147 33.05 0.54 -20.01
CA ALA A 147 32.85 1.86 -20.62
C ALA A 147 33.71 2.92 -19.90
N PRO A 148 34.39 3.81 -20.64
CA PRO A 148 35.26 4.84 -20.08
C PRO A 148 34.42 5.93 -19.39
N GLU A 149 35.00 6.62 -18.41
CA GLU A 149 34.35 7.77 -17.76
C GLU A 149 34.10 8.94 -18.74
N ASN A 150 35.04 9.16 -19.64
CA ASN A 150 34.95 10.18 -20.67
C ASN A 150 35.44 9.57 -22.00
N GLY A 151 34.57 9.53 -22.98
CA GLY A 151 34.93 9.04 -24.32
C GLY A 151 33.88 8.11 -24.92
N ILE A 152 34.26 7.48 -25.99
CA ILE A 152 33.43 6.51 -26.73
C ILE A 152 33.60 5.11 -26.17
N TYR A 153 32.59 4.28 -26.36
CA TYR A 153 32.68 2.85 -26.03
C TYR A 153 33.63 2.16 -27.01
N ILE A 154 34.51 1.28 -26.52
CA ILE A 154 35.44 0.50 -27.33
C ILE A 154 35.21 -0.99 -27.08
N PHE A 155 34.89 -1.72 -28.16
CA PHE A 155 34.82 -3.18 -28.06
C PHE A 155 36.23 -3.75 -27.85
N LYS A 156 36.43 -4.43 -26.73
CA LYS A 156 37.71 -5.07 -26.37
C LYS A 156 37.66 -6.56 -26.70
N ASN A 157 38.72 -7.08 -27.35
CA ASN A 157 38.92 -8.51 -27.61
C ASN A 157 37.72 -9.22 -28.29
N ARG A 158 37.04 -8.53 -29.21
CA ARG A 158 35.86 -9.03 -29.94
C ARG A 158 36.24 -9.43 -31.36
N GLU A 159 36.71 -10.70 -31.52
CA GLU A 159 37.02 -11.26 -32.86
C GLU A 159 35.78 -11.70 -33.65
N ASP A 160 34.66 -11.82 -32.95
CA ASP A 160 33.34 -12.25 -33.47
C ASP A 160 32.57 -11.14 -34.22
N ILE A 161 32.97 -9.87 -34.09
CA ILE A 161 32.31 -8.73 -34.74
C ILE A 161 33.20 -8.11 -35.84
N LYS A 162 32.55 -7.57 -36.87
CA LYS A 162 33.22 -6.96 -38.02
C LYS A 162 32.67 -5.56 -38.28
N PRO A 163 33.47 -4.66 -38.88
CA PRO A 163 32.94 -3.39 -39.36
C PRO A 163 31.73 -3.57 -40.27
N GLY A 164 30.65 -2.85 -39.97
CA GLY A 164 29.35 -2.95 -40.63
C GLY A 164 28.31 -3.80 -39.91
N ASP A 165 28.70 -4.62 -38.94
CA ASP A 165 27.75 -5.39 -38.14
C ASP A 165 26.85 -4.46 -37.32
N ASN A 166 25.67 -4.94 -36.89
CA ASN A 166 24.78 -4.19 -36.05
C ASN A 166 25.38 -4.02 -34.65
N ALA A 167 25.74 -2.79 -34.27
CA ALA A 167 26.37 -2.50 -32.99
C ALA A 167 25.38 -2.63 -31.80
N VAL A 168 24.08 -2.39 -32.01
CA VAL A 168 23.05 -2.59 -30.97
C VAL A 168 23.02 -4.06 -30.55
N LYS A 169 23.05 -4.97 -31.55
CA LYS A 169 23.11 -6.41 -31.30
C LYS A 169 24.44 -6.83 -30.68
N ALA A 170 25.56 -6.27 -31.17
CA ALA A 170 26.88 -6.56 -30.61
C ALA A 170 27.00 -6.12 -29.13
N LEU A 171 26.29 -5.10 -28.74
CA LEU A 171 26.22 -4.64 -27.36
C LEU A 171 25.18 -5.41 -26.52
N GLY A 172 24.33 -6.24 -27.13
CA GLY A 172 23.23 -6.93 -26.44
C GLY A 172 22.10 -6.01 -26.02
N LEU A 173 21.95 -4.86 -26.70
CA LEU A 173 20.84 -3.93 -26.48
C LEU A 173 19.58 -4.30 -27.29
N ASP A 174 19.64 -5.35 -28.12
CA ASP A 174 18.51 -5.91 -28.88
C ASP A 174 17.60 -6.79 -28.00
N ASP A 175 17.17 -6.26 -26.86
CA ASP A 175 16.34 -6.96 -25.88
C ASP A 175 15.20 -6.06 -25.38
N ALA A 176 14.17 -6.69 -24.83
CA ALA A 176 13.13 -6.02 -24.09
C ALA A 176 13.08 -6.56 -22.66
N VAL A 177 12.95 -5.67 -21.72
CA VAL A 177 12.84 -6.01 -20.30
C VAL A 177 11.39 -5.85 -19.87
N ILE A 178 10.77 -6.92 -19.40
CA ILE A 178 9.42 -6.93 -18.87
C ILE A 178 9.47 -6.67 -17.36
N GLU A 179 8.67 -5.74 -16.87
CA GLU A 179 8.45 -5.54 -15.43
C GLU A 179 7.21 -6.28 -14.97
N TYR A 180 7.38 -7.26 -14.09
CA TYR A 180 6.30 -8.05 -13.51
C TYR A 180 5.94 -7.60 -12.10
N GLU A 181 4.64 -7.55 -11.80
CA GLU A 181 4.10 -7.48 -10.46
C GLU A 181 3.81 -8.89 -9.94
N ILE A 182 4.81 -9.56 -9.39
CA ILE A 182 4.67 -10.90 -8.82
C ILE A 182 4.05 -10.81 -7.43
N THR A 183 2.93 -11.50 -7.23
CA THR A 183 2.27 -11.61 -5.93
C THR A 183 3.05 -12.50 -4.98
N SER A 184 2.93 -12.26 -3.67
CA SER A 184 3.75 -12.95 -2.66
C SER A 184 3.47 -14.46 -2.53
N ASN A 185 2.36 -14.95 -3.08
CA ASN A 185 2.03 -16.38 -3.13
C ASN A 185 2.74 -17.13 -4.27
N ARG A 186 3.17 -16.44 -5.33
CA ARG A 186 3.86 -17.01 -6.47
C ARG A 186 5.38 -16.89 -6.33
N VAL A 187 5.91 -17.51 -5.28
CA VAL A 187 7.36 -17.49 -4.95
C VAL A 187 8.21 -18.09 -6.07
N ASP A 188 7.72 -19.10 -6.74
CA ASP A 188 8.33 -19.73 -7.92
C ASP A 188 8.61 -18.74 -9.06
N CYS A 189 7.74 -17.75 -9.25
CA CYS A 189 7.85 -16.73 -10.29
C CYS A 189 8.85 -15.59 -9.96
N PHE A 190 9.48 -15.57 -8.77
CA PHE A 190 10.59 -14.66 -8.49
C PHE A 190 11.92 -15.15 -9.10
N SER A 191 11.85 -15.88 -10.21
CA SER A 191 12.98 -16.42 -10.95
C SER A 191 12.71 -16.42 -12.46
N ILE A 192 13.80 -16.37 -13.24
CA ILE A 192 13.72 -16.51 -14.71
C ILE A 192 13.12 -17.87 -15.09
N LEU A 193 13.56 -18.95 -14.43
CA LEU A 193 13.01 -20.29 -14.67
C LEU A 193 11.52 -20.39 -14.37
N GLY A 194 11.07 -19.77 -13.29
CA GLY A 194 9.63 -19.74 -12.95
C GLY A 194 8.79 -18.98 -13.98
N ILE A 195 9.25 -17.80 -14.40
CA ILE A 195 8.57 -17.04 -15.46
C ILE A 195 8.63 -17.78 -16.81
N ALA A 196 9.75 -18.45 -17.13
CA ALA A 196 9.85 -19.25 -18.36
C ALA A 196 8.92 -20.45 -18.35
N ARG A 197 8.75 -21.12 -17.20
CA ARG A 197 7.76 -22.21 -17.01
C ARG A 197 6.34 -21.69 -17.28
N GLU A 198 5.95 -20.56 -16.70
CA GLU A 198 4.65 -19.92 -16.95
C GLU A 198 4.47 -19.52 -18.43
N ALA A 199 5.51 -18.96 -19.05
CA ALA A 199 5.50 -18.60 -20.46
C ALA A 199 5.33 -19.84 -21.35
N ALA A 200 6.03 -20.94 -21.04
CA ALA A 200 5.89 -22.19 -21.80
C ALA A 200 4.45 -22.68 -21.82
N VAL A 201 3.76 -22.68 -20.67
CA VAL A 201 2.34 -23.07 -20.60
C VAL A 201 1.44 -22.05 -21.29
N THR A 202 1.69 -20.75 -21.09
CA THR A 202 0.89 -19.68 -21.69
C THR A 202 0.90 -19.74 -23.22
N PHE A 203 2.03 -20.08 -23.82
CA PHE A 203 2.19 -20.12 -25.28
C PHE A 203 2.10 -21.54 -25.87
N ASP A 204 1.84 -22.54 -25.05
CA ASP A 204 1.85 -23.96 -25.46
C ASP A 204 3.18 -24.32 -26.17
N LYS A 205 4.28 -24.04 -25.51
CA LYS A 205 5.64 -24.29 -25.99
C LYS A 205 6.43 -25.11 -24.97
N PRO A 206 7.50 -25.81 -25.43
CA PRO A 206 8.35 -26.55 -24.53
C PRO A 206 9.11 -25.62 -23.57
N PHE A 207 9.23 -26.03 -22.32
CA PHE A 207 10.13 -25.45 -21.34
C PHE A 207 11.46 -26.19 -21.36
N CYS A 208 12.55 -25.47 -21.63
CA CYS A 208 13.89 -26.04 -21.81
C CYS A 208 14.87 -25.44 -20.78
N PRO A 209 14.77 -25.80 -19.49
CA PRO A 209 15.72 -25.34 -18.48
C PRO A 209 17.12 -25.92 -18.75
N PRO A 210 18.21 -25.30 -18.24
CA PRO A 210 19.54 -25.82 -18.37
C PRO A 210 19.68 -27.19 -17.67
N VAL A 211 20.37 -28.11 -18.31
CA VAL A 211 20.78 -29.39 -17.66
C VAL A 211 21.97 -29.09 -16.76
N VAL A 212 21.85 -29.40 -15.50
CA VAL A 212 22.85 -29.06 -14.48
C VAL A 212 23.49 -30.31 -13.93
N GLU A 213 24.73 -30.57 -14.30
CA GLU A 213 25.54 -31.73 -13.90
C GLU A 213 27.00 -31.28 -13.72
N PRO A 214 27.35 -30.59 -12.59
CA PRO A 214 28.74 -30.24 -12.34
C PRO A 214 29.58 -31.49 -12.10
N THR A 215 30.74 -31.57 -12.72
CA THR A 215 31.59 -32.78 -12.68
C THR A 215 32.29 -32.92 -11.34
N GLY A 216 32.88 -31.83 -10.85
CA GLY A 216 33.73 -31.87 -9.65
C GLY A 216 35.05 -32.64 -9.86
N ASN A 217 35.95 -32.51 -8.93
CA ASN A 217 37.19 -33.28 -8.88
C ASN A 217 37.08 -34.51 -7.92
N ASP A 218 38.19 -35.31 -7.75
CA ASP A 218 38.17 -36.53 -6.93
C ASP A 218 38.28 -36.27 -5.41
N GLU A 219 38.40 -35.03 -4.97
CA GLU A 219 38.45 -34.65 -3.53
C GLU A 219 37.05 -34.62 -2.93
N ASP A 220 36.93 -34.83 -1.61
CA ASP A 220 35.66 -34.78 -0.88
C ASP A 220 35.50 -33.41 -0.21
N VAL A 221 34.39 -32.74 -0.42
CA VAL A 221 34.06 -31.45 0.22
C VAL A 221 34.10 -31.50 1.75
N ASN A 222 33.84 -32.67 2.35
CA ASN A 222 33.88 -32.87 3.80
C ASN A 222 35.29 -32.77 4.40
N ASP A 223 36.34 -32.89 3.58
CA ASP A 223 37.73 -32.65 4.00
C ASP A 223 38.04 -31.13 4.15
N PHE A 224 37.22 -30.26 3.61
CA PHE A 224 37.43 -28.83 3.57
C PHE A 224 36.50 -28.04 4.49
N ILE A 225 35.27 -28.52 4.68
CA ILE A 225 34.24 -27.78 5.43
C ILE A 225 33.25 -28.73 6.08
N SER A 226 32.77 -28.36 7.26
CA SER A 226 31.63 -29.00 7.92
C SER A 226 30.57 -27.94 8.23
N VAL A 227 29.30 -28.33 8.24
CA VAL A 227 28.18 -27.45 8.51
C VAL A 227 27.34 -27.99 9.67
N GLU A 228 27.03 -27.12 10.62
CA GLU A 228 26.13 -27.40 11.74
C GLU A 228 24.97 -26.39 11.75
N VAL A 229 23.73 -26.85 11.78
CA VAL A 229 22.54 -26.02 11.87
C VAL A 229 21.88 -26.23 13.22
N ASN A 230 21.99 -25.23 14.10
CA ASN A 230 21.47 -25.30 15.47
C ASN A 230 19.96 -25.02 15.55
N ASP A 231 19.40 -24.36 14.56
CA ASP A 231 17.96 -24.03 14.49
C ASP A 231 17.40 -24.41 13.12
N THR A 232 16.93 -25.65 13.00
CA THR A 232 16.36 -26.20 11.75
C THR A 232 14.97 -25.65 11.42
N GLU A 233 14.27 -25.00 12.37
CA GLU A 233 13.03 -24.30 12.08
C GLU A 233 13.28 -22.99 11.34
N LEU A 234 14.33 -22.26 11.70
CA LEU A 234 14.72 -21.02 11.03
C LEU A 234 15.60 -21.24 9.79
N CYS A 235 16.34 -22.36 9.74
CA CYS A 235 17.13 -22.78 8.59
C CYS A 235 16.78 -24.24 8.22
N PRO A 236 15.72 -24.48 7.46
CA PRO A 236 15.31 -25.82 7.04
C PRO A 236 16.38 -26.62 6.29
N ARG A 237 17.16 -25.94 5.45
CA ARG A 237 18.22 -26.53 4.65
C ARG A 237 19.37 -25.58 4.46
N TYR A 238 20.58 -26.13 4.54
CA TYR A 238 21.83 -25.42 4.25
C TYR A 238 22.70 -26.29 3.37
N THR A 239 23.07 -25.81 2.18
CA THR A 239 23.97 -26.50 1.27
C THR A 239 25.25 -25.70 1.08
N ALA A 240 26.37 -26.41 0.95
CA ALA A 240 27.69 -25.81 0.74
C ALA A 240 28.53 -26.63 -0.24
N ARG A 241 29.26 -25.92 -1.10
CA ARG A 241 30.26 -26.49 -2.01
C ARG A 241 31.54 -25.67 -1.98
N VAL A 242 32.66 -26.32 -2.18
CA VAL A 242 33.98 -25.71 -2.21
C VAL A 242 34.48 -25.64 -3.66
N VAL A 243 35.10 -24.53 -4.01
CA VAL A 243 35.79 -24.32 -5.28
C VAL A 243 37.18 -23.80 -4.99
N LYS A 244 38.19 -24.37 -5.63
CA LYS A 244 39.61 -24.09 -5.45
C LYS A 244 40.22 -23.48 -6.74
N ASN A 245 41.45 -22.99 -6.62
CA ASN A 245 42.21 -22.44 -7.74
C ASN A 245 41.43 -21.36 -8.49
N ILE A 246 40.82 -20.49 -7.74
CA ILE A 246 39.94 -19.43 -8.25
C ILE A 246 40.75 -18.42 -9.07
N LYS A 247 40.18 -18.02 -10.19
CA LYS A 247 40.70 -16.94 -11.07
C LYS A 247 39.63 -15.86 -11.12
N VAL A 248 39.77 -14.86 -10.26
CA VAL A 248 38.89 -13.69 -10.29
C VAL A 248 39.16 -12.87 -11.56
N GLY A 249 38.12 -12.50 -12.25
CA GLY A 249 38.17 -11.70 -13.47
C GLY A 249 36.78 -11.21 -13.90
N PRO A 250 36.69 -10.48 -15.01
CA PRO A 250 35.39 -10.06 -15.53
C PRO A 250 34.57 -11.28 -16.00
N SER A 251 33.29 -11.23 -15.79
CA SER A 251 32.34 -12.21 -16.31
C SER A 251 32.27 -12.13 -17.83
N PRO A 252 31.91 -13.23 -18.54
CA PRO A 252 31.70 -13.18 -19.98
C PRO A 252 30.53 -12.25 -20.30
N GLU A 253 30.60 -11.63 -21.48
CA GLU A 253 29.62 -10.62 -21.90
C GLU A 253 28.15 -11.11 -21.84
N TRP A 254 27.88 -12.36 -22.24
CA TRP A 254 26.53 -12.89 -22.20
C TRP A 254 25.92 -12.86 -20.77
N MET A 255 26.76 -13.15 -19.76
CA MET A 255 26.34 -13.07 -18.35
C MET A 255 26.15 -11.63 -17.91
N GLN A 256 27.09 -10.75 -18.23
CA GLN A 256 27.00 -9.32 -17.96
C GLN A 256 25.72 -8.71 -18.55
N ARG A 257 25.38 -9.04 -19.82
CA ARG A 257 24.17 -8.53 -20.48
C ARG A 257 22.88 -9.00 -19.82
N ARG A 258 22.81 -10.27 -19.44
CA ARG A 258 21.64 -10.82 -18.71
C ARG A 258 21.47 -10.15 -17.36
N LEU A 259 22.54 -9.96 -16.58
CA LEU A 259 22.50 -9.24 -15.32
C LEU A 259 22.12 -7.77 -15.51
N ALA A 260 22.71 -7.09 -16.47
CA ALA A 260 22.39 -5.69 -16.79
C ALA A 260 20.91 -5.50 -17.18
N ALA A 261 20.34 -6.42 -17.94
CA ALA A 261 18.91 -6.40 -18.28
C ALA A 261 18.01 -6.55 -17.05
N GLN A 262 18.46 -7.29 -16.02
CA GLN A 262 17.76 -7.37 -14.71
C GLN A 262 17.97 -6.11 -13.84
N GLY A 263 18.90 -5.23 -14.22
CA GLY A 263 19.29 -4.06 -13.43
C GLY A 263 20.38 -4.33 -12.41
N ILE A 264 21.07 -5.47 -12.53
CA ILE A 264 22.16 -5.87 -11.65
C ILE A 264 23.49 -5.46 -12.30
N ARG A 265 24.29 -4.71 -11.53
CA ARG A 265 25.63 -4.29 -11.96
C ARG A 265 26.58 -5.48 -11.96
N PRO A 266 27.24 -5.82 -13.10
CA PRO A 266 28.33 -6.79 -13.13
C PRO A 266 29.54 -6.33 -12.31
N ILE A 267 30.14 -7.23 -11.55
CA ILE A 267 31.30 -6.95 -10.66
C ILE A 267 32.50 -7.79 -11.05
N ASN A 268 32.43 -9.09 -10.81
CA ASN A 268 33.42 -10.08 -11.21
C ASN A 268 32.75 -11.46 -11.39
N ASN A 269 33.42 -12.38 -12.01
CA ASN A 269 32.86 -13.69 -12.36
C ASN A 269 32.28 -14.46 -11.18
N ILE A 270 32.86 -14.36 -9.98
CA ILE A 270 32.38 -15.11 -8.79
C ILE A 270 31.09 -14.48 -8.26
N VAL A 271 31.07 -13.16 -8.05
CA VAL A 271 29.90 -12.43 -7.57
C VAL A 271 28.78 -12.47 -8.61
N ASP A 272 29.12 -12.36 -9.88
CA ASP A 272 28.16 -12.40 -10.97
C ASP A 272 27.53 -13.79 -11.14
N ILE A 273 28.27 -14.88 -10.89
CA ILE A 273 27.70 -16.25 -10.83
C ILE A 273 26.64 -16.32 -9.74
N THR A 274 26.90 -15.82 -8.53
CA THR A 274 25.90 -15.87 -7.44
C THR A 274 24.65 -15.03 -7.78
N ASN A 275 24.84 -13.84 -8.33
CA ASN A 275 23.74 -12.99 -8.79
C ASN A 275 22.97 -13.61 -9.96
N TYR A 276 23.68 -14.22 -10.90
CA TYR A 276 23.07 -14.87 -12.06
C TYR A 276 22.18 -16.05 -11.62
N VAL A 277 22.67 -16.90 -10.72
CA VAL A 277 21.90 -18.02 -10.18
C VAL A 277 20.72 -17.51 -9.32
N MET A 278 20.91 -16.44 -8.56
CA MET A 278 19.81 -15.81 -7.82
C MET A 278 18.68 -15.36 -8.75
N GLU A 279 18.99 -14.80 -9.93
CA GLU A 279 17.96 -14.41 -10.88
C GLU A 279 17.42 -15.62 -11.67
N GLU A 280 18.29 -16.55 -12.08
CA GLU A 280 17.86 -17.73 -12.84
C GLU A 280 16.96 -18.64 -12.02
N TYR A 281 17.35 -18.98 -10.78
CA TYR A 281 16.66 -19.92 -9.88
C TYR A 281 15.76 -19.28 -8.81
N GLY A 282 15.87 -17.97 -8.59
CA GLY A 282 15.20 -17.30 -7.47
C GLY A 282 15.84 -17.59 -6.10
N GLN A 283 17.01 -18.24 -6.08
CA GLN A 283 17.72 -18.67 -4.90
C GLN A 283 18.93 -17.77 -4.64
N PRO A 284 18.88 -16.87 -3.63
CA PRO A 284 20.05 -16.11 -3.25
C PRO A 284 21.18 -17.02 -2.78
N MET A 285 22.38 -16.69 -3.17
CA MET A 285 23.60 -17.40 -2.82
C MET A 285 24.64 -16.45 -2.22
N HIS A 286 25.57 -17.01 -1.47
CA HIS A 286 26.72 -16.28 -1.00
C HIS A 286 28.02 -17.05 -1.30
N ALA A 287 29.12 -16.31 -1.46
CA ALA A 287 30.45 -16.88 -1.62
C ALA A 287 31.34 -16.27 -0.53
N TYR A 288 31.93 -17.13 0.27
CA TYR A 288 32.92 -16.79 1.30
C TYR A 288 34.33 -17.11 0.82
N ASP A 289 35.29 -16.28 1.16
CA ASP A 289 36.69 -16.67 1.09
C ASP A 289 36.95 -17.79 2.12
N LEU A 290 37.23 -19.01 1.64
CA LEU A 290 37.38 -20.19 2.49
C LEU A 290 38.53 -20.03 3.51
N SER A 291 39.54 -19.25 3.16
CA SER A 291 40.71 -19.02 4.06
C SER A 291 40.32 -18.20 5.30
N THR A 292 39.22 -17.46 5.25
CA THR A 292 38.73 -16.62 6.35
C THR A 292 37.79 -17.34 7.29
N ILE A 293 37.38 -18.58 6.96
CA ILE A 293 36.47 -19.41 7.73
C ILE A 293 37.26 -20.22 8.79
N ALA A 294 37.21 -19.74 10.02
CA ALA A 294 37.94 -20.38 11.12
C ALA A 294 37.42 -21.80 11.42
N GLY A 295 38.34 -22.72 11.67
CA GLY A 295 38.04 -24.11 12.03
C GLY A 295 37.40 -24.94 10.91
N GLN A 296 37.39 -24.46 9.66
CA GLN A 296 36.75 -25.16 8.53
C GLN A 296 35.32 -25.60 8.87
N LYS A 297 34.55 -24.70 9.49
CA LYS A 297 33.22 -25.00 9.99
C LYS A 297 32.26 -23.80 9.80
N ILE A 298 31.07 -24.08 9.35
CA ILE A 298 29.96 -23.17 9.39
C ILE A 298 28.98 -23.59 10.48
N ILE A 299 28.52 -22.63 11.29
CA ILE A 299 27.52 -22.83 12.33
C ILE A 299 26.37 -21.83 12.11
N VAL A 300 25.22 -22.37 11.82
CA VAL A 300 23.99 -21.54 11.71
C VAL A 300 23.32 -21.51 13.09
N ARG A 301 23.31 -20.34 13.72
CA ARG A 301 22.78 -20.13 15.07
C ARG A 301 22.00 -18.83 15.20
N ARG A 302 21.24 -18.69 16.26
CA ARG A 302 20.69 -17.37 16.63
C ARG A 302 21.80 -16.43 17.09
N ALA A 303 21.61 -15.14 16.85
CA ALA A 303 22.48 -14.11 17.43
C ALA A 303 22.33 -14.08 18.96
N GLU A 304 23.32 -13.52 19.64
CA GLU A 304 23.20 -13.13 21.03
C GLU A 304 22.58 -11.73 21.17
N ASP A 305 21.96 -11.45 22.32
CA ASP A 305 21.41 -10.10 22.55
C ASP A 305 22.54 -9.07 22.65
N ASN A 306 22.44 -8.03 21.84
CA ASN A 306 23.44 -6.96 21.65
C ASN A 306 24.73 -7.43 20.96
N GLU A 307 24.73 -8.54 20.25
CA GLU A 307 25.87 -8.99 19.42
C GLU A 307 26.15 -7.93 18.34
N LYS A 308 27.44 -7.58 18.17
CA LYS A 308 27.89 -6.59 17.18
C LYS A 308 28.43 -7.29 15.96
N PHE A 309 28.03 -6.80 14.79
CA PHE A 309 28.46 -7.36 13.52
C PHE A 309 28.61 -6.26 12.45
N VAL A 310 29.69 -6.31 11.68
CA VAL A 310 29.94 -5.38 10.56
C VAL A 310 29.56 -6.08 9.25
N THR A 311 28.57 -5.51 8.56
CA THR A 311 28.08 -6.02 7.30
C THR A 311 28.93 -5.54 6.12
N LEU A 312 28.77 -6.15 4.92
CA LEU A 312 29.50 -5.81 3.67
C LEU A 312 29.42 -4.34 3.27
N ASP A 313 28.43 -3.59 3.73
CA ASP A 313 28.30 -2.14 3.54
C ASP A 313 29.13 -1.29 4.53
N GLY A 314 29.98 -1.94 5.34
CA GLY A 314 30.82 -1.30 6.35
C GLY A 314 30.08 -0.76 7.56
N GLN A 315 28.81 -1.10 7.77
CA GLN A 315 27.99 -0.63 8.87
C GLN A 315 28.02 -1.61 10.05
N GLU A 316 28.25 -1.10 11.27
CA GLU A 316 28.08 -1.90 12.48
C GLU A 316 26.60 -2.03 12.84
N ARG A 317 26.14 -3.27 12.96
CA ARG A 317 24.77 -3.61 13.34
C ARG A 317 24.74 -4.17 14.77
N THR A 318 23.65 -3.87 15.49
CA THR A 318 23.37 -4.46 16.81
C THR A 318 22.26 -5.48 16.66
N LEU A 319 22.53 -6.71 17.01
CA LEU A 319 21.66 -7.85 16.79
C LEU A 319 20.95 -8.26 18.08
N ASP A 320 19.92 -9.07 17.96
CA ASP A 320 19.23 -9.69 19.08
C ASP A 320 18.96 -11.19 18.81
N SER A 321 18.61 -11.93 19.84
CA SER A 321 18.38 -13.38 19.82
C SER A 321 17.22 -13.85 18.92
N SER A 322 16.44 -12.93 18.34
CA SER A 322 15.45 -13.27 17.32
C SER A 322 16.04 -13.43 15.92
N MET A 323 17.28 -12.98 15.69
CA MET A 323 17.93 -12.95 14.38
C MET A 323 18.79 -14.20 14.18
N LEU A 324 18.89 -14.67 12.94
CA LEU A 324 19.67 -15.84 12.55
C LEU A 324 21.02 -15.40 11.97
N MET A 325 22.09 -16.07 12.35
CA MET A 325 23.46 -15.77 11.95
C MET A 325 24.13 -16.97 11.31
N ILE A 326 24.98 -16.68 10.34
CA ILE A 326 25.99 -17.62 9.84
C ILE A 326 27.32 -17.28 10.55
N CYS A 327 27.89 -18.26 11.21
CA CYS A 327 29.12 -18.12 11.97
C CYS A 327 30.15 -19.17 11.50
N ASP A 328 31.41 -18.87 11.68
CA ASP A 328 32.43 -19.91 11.67
C ASP A 328 32.68 -20.47 13.10
N ALA A 329 33.76 -21.17 13.35
CA ALA A 329 34.08 -21.73 14.68
C ALA A 329 34.38 -20.64 15.75
N GLU A 330 34.68 -19.42 15.36
CA GLU A 330 35.15 -18.34 16.24
C GLU A 330 34.32 -17.08 16.22
N LYS A 331 33.73 -16.73 15.05
CA LYS A 331 33.11 -15.41 14.82
C LYS A 331 31.90 -15.49 13.89
N PRO A 332 30.97 -14.49 13.89
CA PRO A 332 29.95 -14.35 12.89
C PRO A 332 30.55 -13.92 11.53
N VAL A 333 30.05 -14.48 10.45
CA VAL A 333 30.46 -14.20 9.06
C VAL A 333 29.31 -13.69 8.18
N GLY A 334 28.06 -13.74 8.66
CA GLY A 334 26.91 -13.21 7.93
C GLY A 334 25.63 -13.15 8.75
N ILE A 335 24.73 -12.23 8.40
CA ILE A 335 23.33 -12.24 8.84
C ILE A 335 22.54 -13.07 7.84
N ALA A 336 22.03 -14.21 8.29
CA ALA A 336 21.38 -15.20 7.45
C ALA A 336 20.30 -14.58 6.53
N GLY A 337 20.42 -14.77 5.23
CA GLY A 337 19.48 -14.32 4.21
C GLY A 337 19.36 -12.80 4.05
N ILE A 338 20.19 -11.99 4.70
CA ILE A 338 20.15 -10.54 4.64
C ILE A 338 21.43 -9.97 4.03
N MET A 339 22.60 -10.18 4.68
CA MET A 339 23.86 -9.64 4.18
C MET A 339 25.06 -10.35 4.81
N GLY A 340 26.08 -10.66 4.01
CA GLY A 340 27.34 -11.19 4.46
C GLY A 340 28.16 -10.20 5.30
N GLY A 341 29.23 -10.69 5.90
CA GLY A 341 30.19 -9.90 6.67
C GLY A 341 31.33 -9.34 5.84
N GLU A 342 31.82 -8.16 6.21
CA GLU A 342 33.04 -7.59 5.63
C GLU A 342 34.26 -8.53 5.81
N ASN A 343 34.25 -9.29 6.90
CA ASN A 343 35.36 -10.16 7.34
C ASN A 343 35.50 -11.48 6.55
N SER A 344 34.64 -11.74 5.58
CA SER A 344 34.65 -13.00 4.78
C SER A 344 34.38 -12.74 3.28
N MET A 345 34.48 -11.48 2.85
CA MET A 345 34.19 -11.09 1.47
C MET A 345 35.26 -11.61 0.49
N ILE A 346 34.87 -11.82 -0.76
CA ILE A 346 35.76 -12.19 -1.86
C ILE A 346 36.63 -11.00 -2.23
N THR A 347 37.94 -11.25 -2.28
CA THR A 347 38.97 -10.30 -2.73
C THR A 347 39.60 -10.78 -4.03
N ASP A 348 40.41 -9.94 -4.69
CA ASP A 348 41.02 -10.26 -5.99
C ASP A 348 42.04 -11.42 -5.90
N ASP A 349 42.55 -11.70 -4.71
CA ASP A 349 43.60 -12.72 -4.43
C ASP A 349 43.05 -13.96 -3.74
N VAL A 350 41.75 -14.19 -3.73
CA VAL A 350 41.11 -15.37 -3.21
C VAL A 350 41.54 -16.64 -3.98
N ASP A 351 41.97 -17.68 -3.26
CA ASP A 351 42.38 -18.95 -3.87
C ASP A 351 41.30 -20.03 -3.84
N ALA A 352 40.50 -20.04 -2.77
CA ALA A 352 39.41 -20.98 -2.61
C ALA A 352 38.17 -20.29 -2.00
N ILE A 353 37.01 -20.68 -2.48
CA ILE A 353 35.72 -20.15 -1.99
C ILE A 353 34.81 -21.25 -1.47
N LEU A 354 33.93 -20.86 -0.55
CA LEU A 354 32.79 -21.65 -0.11
C LEU A 354 31.52 -21.02 -0.67
N PHE A 355 30.84 -21.72 -1.57
CA PHE A 355 29.47 -21.35 -1.96
C PHE A 355 28.49 -21.81 -0.90
N GLU A 356 27.53 -20.94 -0.61
CA GLU A 356 26.35 -21.18 0.23
C GLU A 356 25.09 -21.03 -0.62
N ALA A 357 24.19 -22.02 -0.54
CA ALA A 357 22.79 -21.85 -0.90
C ALA A 357 21.94 -22.48 0.21
N ALA A 358 21.15 -21.67 0.88
CA ALA A 358 20.37 -22.09 2.03
C ALA A 358 18.90 -21.65 1.92
N CYS A 359 18.05 -22.27 2.71
CA CYS A 359 16.68 -21.83 2.89
C CYS A 359 16.49 -21.34 4.33
N PHE A 360 15.89 -20.17 4.48
CA PHE A 360 15.62 -19.55 5.78
C PHE A 360 14.13 -19.27 5.95
N ASP A 361 13.65 -19.23 7.19
CA ASP A 361 12.26 -18.83 7.49
C ASP A 361 11.99 -17.40 7.05
N GLY A 362 11.09 -17.24 6.08
CA GLY A 362 10.80 -15.94 5.47
C GLY A 362 10.26 -14.91 6.45
N THR A 363 9.51 -15.34 7.47
CA THR A 363 9.01 -14.44 8.52
C THR A 363 10.15 -13.90 9.37
N ASN A 364 11.10 -14.77 9.76
CA ASN A 364 12.27 -14.36 10.51
C ASN A 364 13.12 -13.35 9.71
N ILE A 365 13.41 -13.64 8.44
CA ILE A 365 14.19 -12.75 7.57
C ILE A 365 13.51 -11.38 7.43
N ARG A 366 12.20 -11.34 7.18
CA ARG A 366 11.41 -10.10 7.08
C ARG A 366 11.45 -9.27 8.36
N LEU A 367 11.27 -9.91 9.52
CA LEU A 367 11.28 -9.22 10.80
C LEU A 367 12.68 -8.73 11.18
N SER A 368 13.71 -9.53 10.93
CA SER A 368 15.12 -9.15 11.15
C SER A 368 15.53 -7.97 10.27
N GLY A 369 15.23 -8.00 8.97
CA GLY A 369 15.49 -6.89 8.06
C GLY A 369 14.76 -5.60 8.45
N LYS A 370 13.49 -5.71 8.89
CA LYS A 370 12.72 -4.57 9.39
C LYS A 370 13.35 -3.95 10.65
N LYS A 371 13.80 -4.78 11.61
CA LYS A 371 14.47 -4.31 12.83
C LYS A 371 15.78 -3.60 12.52
N LEU A 372 16.56 -4.13 11.59
CA LEU A 372 17.85 -3.58 11.17
C LEU A 372 17.73 -2.39 10.21
N GLY A 373 16.52 -2.10 9.71
CA GLY A 373 16.29 -1.07 8.68
C GLY A 373 16.96 -1.41 7.34
N MET A 374 17.13 -2.69 7.05
CA MET A 374 17.80 -3.20 5.84
C MET A 374 16.77 -3.75 4.86
N ARG A 375 17.08 -3.56 3.57
CA ARG A 375 16.34 -4.18 2.47
C ARG A 375 17.32 -4.52 1.35
N THR A 376 17.59 -5.81 1.16
CA THR A 376 18.47 -6.32 0.11
C THR A 376 17.69 -7.17 -0.89
N ASP A 377 18.27 -7.43 -2.07
CA ASP A 377 17.64 -8.31 -3.06
C ASP A 377 17.48 -9.73 -2.52
N ALA A 378 18.51 -10.24 -1.85
CA ALA A 378 18.46 -11.53 -1.17
C ALA A 378 17.33 -11.60 -0.15
N GLN A 379 17.24 -10.61 0.76
CA GLN A 379 16.17 -10.52 1.74
C GLN A 379 14.79 -10.50 1.08
N SER A 380 14.65 -9.73 -0.01
CA SER A 380 13.38 -9.59 -0.73
C SER A 380 12.88 -10.92 -1.32
N LYS A 381 13.79 -11.83 -1.68
CA LYS A 381 13.46 -13.18 -2.13
C LYS A 381 13.21 -14.12 -0.93
N PHE A 382 14.10 -14.17 0.07
CA PHE A 382 13.94 -15.04 1.25
C PHE A 382 12.67 -14.77 2.05
N GLU A 383 12.28 -13.49 2.21
CA GLU A 383 11.07 -13.14 2.99
C GLU A 383 9.77 -13.69 2.40
N LYS A 384 9.79 -14.14 1.14
CA LYS A 384 8.63 -14.79 0.48
C LYS A 384 8.50 -16.26 0.80
N GLY A 385 9.52 -16.88 1.42
CA GLY A 385 9.54 -18.31 1.78
C GLY A 385 9.96 -19.19 0.59
N LEU A 386 11.25 -19.25 0.33
CA LEU A 386 11.82 -20.06 -0.75
C LEU A 386 11.61 -21.56 -0.52
N ASP A 387 11.64 -22.33 -1.62
CA ASP A 387 11.58 -23.79 -1.54
C ASP A 387 12.94 -24.36 -1.11
N PRO A 388 13.02 -25.11 0.00
CA PRO A 388 14.28 -25.75 0.42
C PRO A 388 14.87 -26.69 -0.64
N ASN A 389 14.03 -27.29 -1.49
CA ASN A 389 14.48 -28.21 -2.54
C ASN A 389 15.22 -27.49 -3.68
N ASN A 390 15.05 -26.19 -3.82
CA ASN A 390 15.72 -25.40 -4.85
C ASN A 390 17.21 -25.15 -4.53
N ALA A 391 17.61 -25.17 -3.26
CA ALA A 391 18.96 -24.83 -2.82
C ALA A 391 20.06 -25.72 -3.45
N SER A 392 19.83 -27.02 -3.55
CA SER A 392 20.79 -27.95 -4.15
C SER A 392 20.95 -27.75 -5.66
N ALA A 393 19.83 -27.53 -6.37
CA ALA A 393 19.90 -27.28 -7.82
C ALA A 393 20.61 -25.95 -8.13
N ALA A 394 20.37 -24.92 -7.32
CA ALA A 394 21.00 -23.61 -7.49
C ALA A 394 22.51 -23.65 -7.25
N ILE A 395 22.99 -24.33 -6.17
CA ILE A 395 24.41 -24.40 -5.90
C ILE A 395 25.16 -25.27 -6.93
N ASP A 396 24.53 -26.34 -7.42
CA ASP A 396 25.06 -27.14 -8.52
C ASP A 396 25.19 -26.32 -9.81
N ARG A 397 24.19 -25.47 -10.09
CA ARG A 397 24.27 -24.52 -11.23
C ARG A 397 25.41 -23.54 -11.09
N ALA A 398 25.66 -23.00 -9.92
CA ALA A 398 26.82 -22.12 -9.68
C ALA A 398 28.15 -22.85 -9.94
N CYS A 399 28.29 -24.09 -9.46
CA CYS A 399 29.45 -24.93 -9.70
C CYS A 399 29.61 -25.24 -11.19
N GLN A 400 28.55 -25.59 -11.92
CA GLN A 400 28.59 -25.78 -13.37
C GLN A 400 29.08 -24.52 -14.10
N LEU A 401 28.60 -23.32 -13.66
CA LEU A 401 29.07 -22.07 -14.23
C LEU A 401 30.57 -21.83 -14.00
N ILE A 402 31.11 -22.18 -12.83
CA ILE A 402 32.54 -22.15 -12.56
C ILE A 402 33.30 -23.02 -13.60
N GLU A 403 32.83 -24.25 -13.84
CA GLU A 403 33.42 -25.18 -14.80
C GLU A 403 33.33 -24.65 -16.23
N VAL A 404 32.15 -24.15 -16.65
CA VAL A 404 31.91 -23.58 -17.97
C VAL A 404 32.81 -22.37 -18.26
N LEU A 405 33.04 -21.53 -17.24
CA LEU A 405 33.88 -20.34 -17.34
C LEU A 405 35.39 -20.68 -17.18
N GLY A 406 35.73 -21.87 -16.68
CA GLY A 406 37.12 -22.26 -16.42
C GLY A 406 37.80 -21.38 -15.37
N CYS A 407 37.04 -20.83 -14.44
CA CYS A 407 37.53 -19.87 -13.45
C CYS A 407 37.80 -20.48 -12.06
N GLY A 408 37.73 -21.79 -11.93
CA GLY A 408 38.08 -22.53 -10.72
C GLY A 408 37.92 -24.03 -10.90
N GLU A 409 38.27 -24.77 -9.88
CA GLU A 409 38.13 -26.24 -9.77
C GLU A 409 37.08 -26.56 -8.70
N VAL A 410 35.98 -27.17 -9.10
CA VAL A 410 34.92 -27.61 -8.17
C VAL A 410 35.38 -28.84 -7.41
N VAL A 411 35.34 -28.83 -6.06
CA VAL A 411 35.60 -30.00 -5.22
C VAL A 411 34.40 -30.94 -5.27
N GLY A 412 34.66 -32.26 -5.34
CA GLY A 412 33.61 -33.27 -5.42
C GLY A 412 32.69 -33.31 -4.18
N GLY A 413 31.47 -33.67 -4.40
CA GLY A 413 30.43 -33.72 -3.36
C GLY A 413 29.83 -32.39 -2.97
N MET A 414 28.85 -32.40 -2.08
CA MET A 414 28.14 -31.28 -1.50
C MET A 414 27.86 -31.55 -0.03
N VAL A 415 28.14 -30.60 0.84
CA VAL A 415 27.61 -30.67 2.22
C VAL A 415 26.13 -30.22 2.15
N ASP A 416 25.24 -31.09 2.61
CA ASP A 416 23.80 -30.85 2.59
C ASP A 416 23.19 -31.19 3.97
N VAL A 417 22.84 -30.17 4.72
CA VAL A 417 22.16 -30.30 6.00
C VAL A 417 20.71 -29.96 5.81
N TYR A 418 19.89 -31.01 5.64
CA TYR A 418 18.44 -30.87 5.42
C TYR A 418 17.69 -31.27 6.70
N GLY A 419 17.57 -30.32 7.63
CA GLY A 419 16.99 -30.57 8.95
C GLY A 419 15.47 -30.70 8.97
N LYS A 420 14.78 -29.97 8.08
CA LYS A 420 13.31 -29.99 7.97
C LYS A 420 12.91 -30.23 6.52
N VAL A 421 12.82 -31.51 6.17
CA VAL A 421 12.49 -31.94 4.80
C VAL A 421 11.10 -31.50 4.40
N LYS A 422 10.98 -30.87 3.25
CA LYS A 422 9.73 -30.50 2.62
C LYS A 422 9.40 -31.47 1.51
N GLU A 423 8.33 -32.21 1.69
CA GLU A 423 7.81 -33.18 0.73
C GLU A 423 6.70 -32.57 -0.12
N PRO A 424 6.49 -33.03 -1.38
CA PRO A 424 5.29 -32.76 -2.13
C PRO A 424 4.05 -33.12 -1.32
N HIS A 425 2.97 -32.36 -1.49
CA HIS A 425 1.71 -32.65 -0.81
C HIS A 425 0.60 -33.00 -1.82
N GLU A 426 -0.50 -33.50 -1.32
CA GLU A 426 -1.58 -34.05 -2.14
C GLU A 426 -2.85 -33.23 -2.03
N ILE A 427 -3.52 -32.99 -3.17
CA ILE A 427 -4.82 -32.36 -3.22
C ILE A 427 -5.78 -33.31 -3.94
N PRO A 428 -6.95 -33.68 -3.37
CA PRO A 428 -7.95 -34.50 -4.05
C PRO A 428 -8.39 -33.85 -5.38
N PHE A 429 -8.35 -34.61 -6.47
CA PHE A 429 -8.81 -34.14 -7.77
C PHE A 429 -10.32 -34.27 -7.87
N GLN A 430 -11.05 -33.20 -7.97
CA GLN A 430 -12.52 -33.13 -7.96
C GLN A 430 -13.04 -32.27 -9.15
N PRO A 431 -13.02 -32.80 -10.38
CA PRO A 431 -13.38 -32.04 -11.59
C PRO A 431 -14.79 -31.44 -11.54
N GLU A 432 -15.78 -32.16 -10.98
CA GLU A 432 -17.14 -31.64 -10.85
C GLU A 432 -17.23 -30.45 -9.89
N ARG A 433 -16.40 -30.44 -8.84
CA ARG A 433 -16.31 -29.29 -7.91
C ARG A 433 -15.63 -28.11 -8.57
N ILE A 434 -14.58 -28.34 -9.35
CA ILE A 434 -13.89 -27.31 -10.13
C ILE A 434 -14.87 -26.68 -11.13
N ASN A 435 -15.56 -27.46 -11.93
CA ASN A 435 -16.57 -26.98 -12.88
C ASN A 435 -17.68 -26.16 -12.20
N ARG A 436 -18.17 -26.64 -11.07
CA ARG A 436 -19.22 -25.93 -10.30
C ARG A 436 -18.71 -24.59 -9.76
N LEU A 437 -17.44 -24.51 -9.32
CA LEU A 437 -16.84 -23.28 -8.84
C LEU A 437 -16.66 -22.26 -9.97
N LEU A 438 -16.20 -22.73 -11.14
CA LEU A 438 -15.91 -21.87 -12.28
C LEU A 438 -17.15 -21.56 -13.14
N GLY A 439 -18.20 -22.38 -13.05
CA GLY A 439 -19.35 -22.29 -13.96
C GLY A 439 -19.05 -22.83 -15.36
N THR A 440 -18.16 -23.82 -15.44
CA THR A 440 -17.70 -24.48 -16.69
C THR A 440 -18.19 -25.91 -16.79
N ASP A 441 -17.94 -26.54 -17.93
CA ASP A 441 -18.24 -27.96 -18.19
C ASP A 441 -17.04 -28.63 -18.89
N LEU A 442 -15.83 -28.47 -18.28
CA LEU A 442 -14.60 -29.05 -18.80
C LEU A 442 -14.47 -30.51 -18.41
N SER A 443 -13.91 -31.33 -19.31
CA SER A 443 -13.63 -32.73 -18.98
C SER A 443 -12.47 -32.82 -17.98
N ALA A 444 -12.41 -33.90 -17.21
CA ALA A 444 -11.29 -34.19 -16.32
C ALA A 444 -9.95 -34.24 -17.08
N GLU A 445 -9.97 -34.81 -18.31
CA GLU A 445 -8.79 -34.90 -19.16
C GLU A 445 -8.24 -33.52 -19.54
N GLN A 446 -9.10 -32.58 -19.95
CA GLN A 446 -8.68 -31.20 -20.25
C GLN A 446 -8.04 -30.49 -19.03
N MET A 447 -8.59 -30.72 -17.83
CA MET A 447 -8.01 -30.17 -16.59
C MET A 447 -6.64 -30.78 -16.30
N LEU A 448 -6.50 -32.10 -16.48
CA LEU A 448 -5.24 -32.82 -16.28
C LEU A 448 -4.16 -32.38 -17.27
N ASP A 449 -4.53 -32.02 -18.50
CA ASP A 449 -3.59 -31.47 -19.49
C ASP A 449 -3.01 -30.13 -19.02
N TYR A 450 -3.83 -29.23 -18.46
CA TYR A 450 -3.32 -28.00 -17.85
C TYR A 450 -2.38 -28.30 -16.67
N PHE A 451 -2.78 -29.19 -15.77
CA PHE A 451 -1.97 -29.55 -14.61
C PHE A 451 -0.63 -30.17 -15.00
N LYS A 452 -0.62 -31.05 -15.98
CA LYS A 452 0.59 -31.67 -16.50
C LYS A 452 1.57 -30.62 -17.10
N SER A 453 1.03 -29.65 -17.83
CA SER A 453 1.85 -28.56 -18.38
C SER A 453 2.49 -27.69 -17.27
N LEU A 454 1.87 -27.64 -16.08
CA LEU A 454 2.37 -26.96 -14.88
C LEU A 454 3.26 -27.86 -14.00
N GLU A 455 3.67 -29.02 -14.47
CA GLU A 455 4.49 -30.01 -13.72
C GLU A 455 3.78 -30.58 -12.47
N LEU A 456 2.43 -30.59 -12.46
CA LEU A 456 1.65 -31.25 -11.42
C LEU A 456 1.40 -32.68 -11.85
N GLU A 457 1.67 -33.64 -10.96
CA GLU A 457 1.49 -35.07 -11.24
C GLU A 457 0.10 -35.55 -10.76
N TYR A 458 -0.49 -36.47 -11.48
CA TYR A 458 -1.77 -37.09 -11.12
C TYR A 458 -1.60 -38.57 -10.75
N ASP A 459 -1.95 -38.89 -9.53
CA ASP A 459 -2.05 -40.30 -9.08
C ASP A 459 -3.49 -40.82 -9.31
N ALA A 460 -3.64 -41.64 -10.35
CA ALA A 460 -4.94 -42.19 -10.74
C ALA A 460 -5.51 -43.20 -9.73
N ASP A 461 -4.64 -43.90 -9.00
CA ASP A 461 -5.08 -44.94 -8.05
C ASP A 461 -5.71 -44.31 -6.79
N ARG A 462 -5.21 -43.17 -6.38
CA ARG A 462 -5.67 -42.42 -5.21
C ARG A 462 -6.54 -41.22 -5.56
N ASN A 463 -6.64 -40.87 -6.84
CA ASN A 463 -7.39 -39.75 -7.37
C ASN A 463 -6.95 -38.41 -6.71
N VAL A 464 -5.65 -38.19 -6.67
CA VAL A 464 -5.04 -36.97 -6.10
C VAL A 464 -4.06 -36.30 -7.08
N MET A 465 -3.95 -35.00 -6.98
CA MET A 465 -2.86 -34.22 -7.58
C MET A 465 -1.70 -34.17 -6.59
N ILE A 466 -0.50 -34.51 -7.04
CA ILE A 466 0.75 -34.37 -6.31
C ILE A 466 1.34 -33.00 -6.65
N ILE A 467 1.46 -32.16 -5.66
CA ILE A 467 1.87 -30.76 -5.82
C ILE A 467 3.38 -30.65 -5.55
N PRO A 468 4.17 -30.21 -6.52
CA PRO A 468 5.60 -30.01 -6.32
C PRO A 468 5.87 -28.92 -5.28
N THR A 469 7.00 -29.03 -4.57
CA THR A 469 7.30 -28.19 -3.42
C THR A 469 7.48 -26.71 -3.73
N PHE A 470 7.80 -26.36 -5.00
CA PHE A 470 7.90 -24.98 -5.45
C PHE A 470 6.52 -24.28 -5.60
N ARG A 471 5.42 -25.01 -5.78
CA ARG A 471 4.05 -24.50 -5.86
C ARG A 471 3.42 -24.45 -4.45
N GLN A 472 3.91 -23.51 -3.63
CA GLN A 472 3.48 -23.35 -2.24
C GLN A 472 2.09 -22.71 -2.11
N ASP A 473 1.59 -22.13 -3.18
CA ASP A 473 0.29 -21.48 -3.32
C ASP A 473 -0.86 -22.48 -3.47
N LEU A 474 -0.61 -23.68 -3.99
CA LEU A 474 -1.64 -24.68 -4.24
C LEU A 474 -1.92 -25.52 -2.98
N LEU A 475 -2.95 -25.16 -2.22
CA LEU A 475 -3.28 -25.78 -0.93
C LEU A 475 -4.60 -26.57 -0.95
N GLY A 476 -5.45 -26.36 -1.95
CA GLY A 476 -6.75 -27.01 -2.02
C GLY A 476 -7.41 -26.95 -3.40
N THR A 477 -8.63 -27.51 -3.49
CA THR A 477 -9.37 -27.59 -4.76
C THR A 477 -9.65 -26.22 -5.38
N ALA A 478 -9.76 -25.16 -4.58
CA ALA A 478 -9.99 -23.81 -5.11
C ALA A 478 -8.76 -23.31 -5.89
N ASP A 479 -7.56 -23.65 -5.42
CA ASP A 479 -6.30 -23.26 -6.07
C ASP A 479 -6.14 -24.05 -7.38
N LEU A 480 -6.50 -25.34 -7.39
CA LEU A 480 -6.57 -26.12 -8.64
C LEU A 480 -7.59 -25.54 -9.63
N ALA A 481 -8.72 -25.04 -9.14
CA ALA A 481 -9.70 -24.36 -9.98
C ALA A 481 -9.16 -23.07 -10.58
N GLU A 482 -8.35 -22.30 -9.85
CA GLU A 482 -7.67 -21.11 -10.36
C GLU A 482 -6.71 -21.47 -11.50
N GLU A 483 -5.92 -22.55 -11.34
CA GLU A 483 -5.02 -23.02 -12.40
C GLU A 483 -5.79 -23.39 -13.69
N VAL A 484 -6.92 -24.05 -13.55
CA VAL A 484 -7.79 -24.35 -14.69
C VAL A 484 -8.34 -23.07 -15.31
N ALA A 485 -8.84 -22.12 -14.49
CA ALA A 485 -9.47 -20.90 -14.96
C ALA A 485 -8.52 -20.01 -15.75
N ARG A 486 -7.27 -19.85 -15.28
CA ARG A 486 -6.31 -18.95 -15.90
C ARG A 486 -5.81 -19.44 -17.26
N PHE A 487 -5.70 -20.77 -17.48
CA PHE A 487 -5.31 -21.32 -18.78
C PHE A 487 -6.50 -21.63 -19.70
N TYR A 488 -7.67 -21.95 -19.14
CA TYR A 488 -8.90 -21.93 -19.93
C TYR A 488 -9.23 -20.53 -20.44
N GLY A 489 -8.84 -19.51 -19.69
CA GLY A 489 -9.04 -18.08 -19.94
C GLY A 489 -10.33 -17.56 -19.29
N TYR A 490 -10.20 -16.61 -18.39
CA TYR A 490 -11.33 -15.98 -17.69
C TYR A 490 -12.37 -15.39 -18.64
N SER A 491 -11.96 -14.92 -19.81
CA SER A 491 -12.86 -14.37 -20.84
C SER A 491 -13.77 -15.44 -21.46
N ASN A 492 -13.41 -16.73 -21.35
CA ASN A 492 -14.20 -17.84 -21.87
C ASN A 492 -15.23 -18.33 -20.85
N ILE A 493 -15.14 -17.91 -19.59
CA ILE A 493 -16.10 -18.29 -18.56
C ILE A 493 -17.37 -17.45 -18.74
N PRO A 494 -18.55 -18.10 -18.94
CA PRO A 494 -19.78 -17.38 -19.19
C PRO A 494 -20.27 -16.64 -17.95
N SER A 495 -20.77 -15.42 -18.15
CA SER A 495 -21.45 -14.70 -17.07
C SER A 495 -22.78 -15.34 -16.75
N THR A 496 -23.01 -15.72 -15.51
CA THR A 496 -24.25 -16.30 -15.04
C THR A 496 -24.92 -15.41 -13.98
N LEU A 497 -26.24 -15.55 -13.86
CA LEU A 497 -26.96 -14.89 -12.77
C LEU A 497 -26.66 -15.62 -11.45
N PRO A 498 -26.49 -14.90 -10.33
CA PRO A 498 -26.40 -15.53 -9.03
C PRO A 498 -27.64 -16.37 -8.74
N SER A 499 -27.44 -17.60 -8.26
CA SER A 499 -28.53 -18.46 -7.81
C SER A 499 -28.36 -18.77 -6.33
N GLY A 500 -29.45 -18.70 -5.58
CA GLY A 500 -29.44 -18.97 -4.16
C GLY A 500 -30.83 -18.83 -3.55
N GLU A 501 -30.98 -19.28 -2.33
CA GLU A 501 -32.19 -19.00 -1.56
C GLU A 501 -32.33 -17.49 -1.34
N SER A 502 -33.48 -16.92 -1.68
CA SER A 502 -33.73 -15.53 -1.40
C SER A 502 -33.96 -15.35 0.10
N THR A 503 -33.19 -14.48 0.68
CA THR A 503 -33.36 -14.06 2.07
C THR A 503 -33.96 -12.66 2.11
N SER A 504 -34.88 -12.40 3.04
CA SER A 504 -35.34 -11.02 3.24
C SER A 504 -34.24 -10.22 3.89
N GLY A 505 -33.67 -9.27 3.14
CA GLY A 505 -32.75 -8.29 3.70
C GLY A 505 -33.46 -7.46 4.78
N LYS A 506 -32.78 -7.17 5.88
CA LYS A 506 -33.28 -6.30 6.94
C LYS A 506 -32.25 -5.26 7.28
N VAL A 507 -32.69 -4.01 7.40
CA VAL A 507 -31.89 -2.95 8.02
C VAL A 507 -31.95 -3.14 9.54
N SER A 508 -30.81 -3.09 10.21
CA SER A 508 -30.79 -3.18 11.68
C SER A 508 -31.51 -1.97 12.30
N PHE A 509 -32.05 -2.15 13.50
CA PHE A 509 -32.73 -1.04 14.19
C PHE A 509 -31.80 0.17 14.37
N LYS A 510 -30.55 -0.07 14.70
CA LYS A 510 -29.53 0.96 14.81
C LYS A 510 -29.39 1.77 13.51
N HIS A 511 -29.19 1.09 12.37
CA HIS A 511 -29.06 1.76 11.07
C HIS A 511 -30.33 2.52 10.69
N ARG A 512 -31.50 1.99 11.02
CA ARG A 512 -32.77 2.70 10.80
C ARG A 512 -32.86 4.01 11.58
N VAL A 513 -32.37 4.04 12.84
CA VAL A 513 -32.31 5.28 13.63
C VAL A 513 -31.29 6.25 13.05
N GLU A 514 -30.13 5.74 12.60
CA GLU A 514 -29.11 6.55 11.91
C GLU A 514 -29.65 7.13 10.60
N ASP A 515 -30.40 6.36 9.82
CA ASP A 515 -31.04 6.82 8.58
C ASP A 515 -32.05 7.94 8.87
N VAL A 516 -32.88 7.79 9.91
CA VAL A 516 -33.82 8.85 10.34
C VAL A 516 -33.08 10.13 10.73
N ALA A 517 -31.92 10.02 11.41
CA ALA A 517 -31.12 11.19 11.74
C ALA A 517 -30.59 11.90 10.47
N LYS A 518 -30.05 11.14 9.53
CA LYS A 518 -29.56 11.64 8.24
C LYS A 518 -30.69 12.29 7.44
N GLU A 519 -31.78 11.57 7.22
CA GLU A 519 -32.94 12.10 6.49
C GLU A 519 -33.46 13.39 7.12
N THR A 520 -33.53 13.46 8.45
CA THR A 520 -34.00 14.67 9.14
C THR A 520 -33.06 15.86 8.87
N ALA A 521 -31.74 15.64 8.94
CA ALA A 521 -30.76 16.67 8.62
C ALA A 521 -30.92 17.15 7.17
N GLU A 522 -31.05 16.22 6.22
CA GLU A 522 -31.24 16.53 4.79
C GLU A 522 -32.51 17.34 4.54
N PHE A 523 -33.64 16.97 5.13
CA PHE A 523 -34.90 17.74 5.06
C PHE A 523 -34.79 19.16 5.64
N CYS A 524 -33.92 19.32 6.66
CA CYS A 524 -33.61 20.63 7.22
C CYS A 524 -32.53 21.40 6.45
N GLY A 525 -32.08 20.87 5.31
CA GLY A 525 -31.14 21.51 4.39
C GLY A 525 -29.67 21.32 4.74
N PHE A 526 -29.31 20.32 5.53
CA PHE A 526 -27.93 19.97 5.81
C PHE A 526 -27.39 18.99 4.77
N SER A 527 -26.08 19.08 4.50
CA SER A 527 -25.35 18.15 3.67
C SER A 527 -24.46 17.24 4.50
N GLU A 528 -24.31 15.97 4.11
CA GLU A 528 -23.43 15.05 4.80
C GLU A 528 -21.96 15.44 4.61
N GLY A 529 -21.21 15.45 5.70
CA GLY A 529 -19.76 15.56 5.74
C GLY A 529 -19.14 14.29 6.30
N MET A 530 -17.93 13.97 5.84
CA MET A 530 -17.11 12.87 6.38
C MET A 530 -15.73 13.41 6.69
N THR A 531 -15.31 13.31 7.94
CA THR A 531 -14.02 13.81 8.39
C THR A 531 -13.11 12.69 8.86
N PHE A 532 -11.80 12.94 8.88
CA PHE A 532 -10.84 11.95 9.35
C PHE A 532 -11.05 11.59 10.82
N SER A 533 -10.72 10.35 11.17
CA SER A 533 -10.69 9.88 12.55
C SER A 533 -9.40 10.25 13.29
N PHE A 534 -8.42 10.73 12.57
CA PHE A 534 -7.11 11.14 13.10
C PHE A 534 -7.02 12.66 13.16
N GLU A 535 -6.41 13.16 14.23
CA GLU A 535 -6.26 14.59 14.48
C GLU A 535 -4.91 14.92 15.12
N SER A 536 -4.62 16.21 15.21
CA SER A 536 -3.50 16.74 15.97
C SER A 536 -3.89 16.95 17.44
N PRO A 537 -3.00 16.71 18.41
CA PRO A 537 -3.23 17.10 19.82
C PRO A 537 -3.54 18.60 20.02
N LYS A 538 -3.12 19.45 19.05
CA LYS A 538 -3.41 20.90 19.07
C LYS A 538 -4.89 21.24 18.98
N VAL A 539 -5.76 20.28 18.60
CA VAL A 539 -7.20 20.51 18.51
C VAL A 539 -7.81 20.84 19.86
N PHE A 540 -7.28 20.30 20.93
CA PHE A 540 -7.79 20.54 22.27
C PHE A 540 -7.63 21.99 22.71
N ASP A 541 -6.51 22.60 22.36
CA ASP A 541 -6.26 24.03 22.62
C ASP A 541 -7.11 24.91 21.69
N LYS A 542 -7.26 24.52 20.43
CA LYS A 542 -8.17 25.23 19.49
C LYS A 542 -9.60 25.26 19.99
N LEU A 543 -10.05 24.16 20.61
CA LEU A 543 -11.38 24.03 21.21
C LEU A 543 -11.46 24.65 22.62
N ARG A 544 -10.37 25.20 23.16
CA ARG A 544 -10.30 25.78 24.52
C ARG A 544 -10.65 24.79 25.62
N LEU A 545 -10.35 23.50 25.43
CA LEU A 545 -10.56 22.52 26.49
C LEU A 545 -9.60 22.78 27.67
N ASP A 546 -10.09 22.62 28.89
CA ASP A 546 -9.26 22.74 30.08
C ASP A 546 -8.15 21.67 30.08
N ALA A 547 -7.06 21.92 30.78
CA ALA A 547 -5.90 21.03 30.78
C ALA A 547 -6.22 19.62 31.32
N ASP A 548 -7.21 19.51 32.20
CA ASP A 548 -7.69 18.28 32.83
C ASP A 548 -8.97 17.72 32.17
N ASP A 549 -9.43 18.30 31.05
CA ASP A 549 -10.61 17.81 30.34
C ASP A 549 -10.40 16.34 29.89
N PRO A 550 -11.34 15.44 30.20
CA PRO A 550 -11.23 14.03 29.81
C PRO A 550 -11.07 13.81 28.31
N LEU A 551 -11.56 14.70 27.47
CA LEU A 551 -11.41 14.61 26.00
C LEU A 551 -9.96 14.74 25.55
N ARG A 552 -9.05 15.27 26.38
CA ARG A 552 -7.60 15.33 26.09
C ARG A 552 -6.93 13.96 26.21
N GLN A 553 -7.57 12.99 26.83
CA GLN A 553 -7.08 11.62 26.90
C GLN A 553 -7.36 10.91 25.59
N ALA A 554 -6.46 11.07 24.64
CA ALA A 554 -6.59 10.50 23.31
C ALA A 554 -5.60 9.35 23.06
N ILE A 555 -6.01 8.40 22.23
CA ILE A 555 -5.15 7.30 21.79
C ILE A 555 -4.12 7.84 20.82
N THR A 556 -2.85 7.64 21.10
CA THR A 556 -1.74 8.01 20.21
C THR A 556 -1.47 6.90 19.20
N ILE A 557 -1.28 7.27 17.93
CA ILE A 557 -0.96 6.34 16.85
C ILE A 557 0.53 6.04 16.86
N ALA A 558 0.91 4.76 16.78
CA ALA A 558 2.31 4.34 16.91
C ALA A 558 3.21 4.83 15.77
N ASN A 559 2.65 4.95 14.55
CA ASN A 559 3.38 5.37 13.34
C ASN A 559 2.56 6.40 12.53
N PRO A 560 2.33 7.61 13.09
CA PRO A 560 1.48 8.61 12.45
C PRO A 560 2.12 9.20 11.19
N GLN A 561 1.29 9.68 10.27
CA GLN A 561 1.72 10.46 9.10
C GLN A 561 1.99 11.94 9.47
N GLY A 562 2.72 12.16 10.54
CA GLY A 562 3.01 13.48 11.08
C GLY A 562 2.11 13.85 12.26
N GLU A 563 2.43 14.98 12.92
CA GLU A 563 1.76 15.46 14.14
C GLU A 563 0.27 15.74 13.93
N ASP A 564 -0.11 16.19 12.73
CA ASP A 564 -1.49 16.57 12.40
C ASP A 564 -2.46 15.39 12.38
N TYR A 565 -1.94 14.15 12.37
CA TYR A 565 -2.72 12.89 12.34
C TYR A 565 -2.22 11.88 13.38
N SER A 566 -1.79 12.38 14.54
CA SER A 566 -1.09 11.56 15.54
C SER A 566 -1.96 10.97 16.64
N ILE A 567 -3.21 11.41 16.78
CA ILE A 567 -4.18 10.91 17.76
C ILE A 567 -5.51 10.52 17.13
N MET A 568 -6.24 9.62 17.80
CA MET A 568 -7.62 9.33 17.47
C MET A 568 -8.54 10.41 18.03
N LYS A 569 -9.55 10.85 17.22
CA LYS A 569 -10.50 11.88 17.67
C LYS A 569 -11.34 11.42 18.86
N THR A 570 -11.41 12.26 19.90
CA THR A 570 -12.27 12.07 21.08
C THR A 570 -13.56 12.89 21.01
N THR A 571 -13.66 13.78 20.04
CA THR A 571 -14.84 14.62 19.77
C THR A 571 -14.97 14.87 18.26
N PRO A 572 -16.16 14.98 17.70
CA PRO A 572 -16.35 15.26 16.27
C PRO A 572 -16.15 16.73 15.89
N LEU A 573 -15.96 17.60 16.89
CA LEU A 573 -16.04 19.05 16.70
C LEU A 573 -14.97 19.61 15.76
N ASN A 574 -13.73 19.12 15.86
CA ASN A 574 -12.65 19.62 15.02
C ASN A 574 -12.94 19.42 13.54
N GLY A 575 -13.34 18.21 13.15
CA GLY A 575 -13.69 17.91 11.77
C GLY A 575 -14.82 18.80 11.23
N MET A 576 -15.86 18.98 12.03
CA MET A 576 -16.99 19.85 11.70
C MET A 576 -16.53 21.32 11.55
N LEU A 577 -15.81 21.86 12.52
CA LEU A 577 -15.35 23.25 12.48
C LEU A 577 -14.37 23.53 11.35
N VAL A 578 -13.45 22.61 11.06
CA VAL A 578 -12.55 22.69 9.89
C VAL A 578 -13.36 22.73 8.59
N SER A 579 -14.40 21.91 8.50
CA SER A 579 -15.25 21.85 7.30
C SER A 579 -16.07 23.14 7.11
N LEU A 580 -16.63 23.67 8.19
CA LEU A 580 -17.34 24.96 8.15
C LEU A 580 -16.37 26.10 7.81
N ALA A 581 -15.18 26.17 8.43
CA ALA A 581 -14.18 27.19 8.19
C ALA A 581 -13.67 27.15 6.74
N ARG A 582 -13.44 25.96 6.18
CA ARG A 582 -13.04 25.79 4.78
C ARG A 582 -14.10 26.37 3.82
N ASN A 583 -15.37 26.13 4.10
CA ASN A 583 -16.47 26.69 3.31
C ASN A 583 -16.55 28.23 3.47
N PHE A 584 -16.43 28.73 4.70
CA PHE A 584 -16.42 30.17 4.98
C PHE A 584 -15.29 30.89 4.22
N ASN A 585 -14.07 30.34 4.26
CA ASN A 585 -12.92 30.90 3.57
C ASN A 585 -13.04 30.83 2.04
N ARG A 586 -13.88 29.92 1.50
CA ARG A 586 -14.29 29.88 0.10
C ARG A 586 -15.46 30.79 -0.24
N ARG A 587 -15.89 31.63 0.71
CA ARG A 587 -16.95 32.62 0.57
C ARG A 587 -18.35 32.02 0.33
N ASN A 588 -18.58 30.79 0.72
CA ASN A 588 -19.93 30.26 0.80
C ASN A 588 -20.69 31.02 1.90
N LYS A 589 -21.88 31.53 1.62
CA LYS A 589 -22.61 32.42 2.54
C LYS A 589 -23.32 31.65 3.65
N ASP A 590 -24.03 30.57 3.29
CA ASP A 590 -24.85 29.76 4.17
C ASP A 590 -24.43 28.31 4.01
N VAL A 591 -24.03 27.69 5.10
CA VAL A 591 -23.53 26.30 5.07
C VAL A 591 -24.12 25.55 6.25
N LYS A 592 -24.70 24.38 5.96
CA LYS A 592 -25.27 23.44 6.94
C LYS A 592 -24.68 22.06 6.66
N LEU A 593 -23.95 21.49 7.63
CA LEU A 593 -23.30 20.19 7.54
C LEU A 593 -23.72 19.28 8.66
N TYR A 594 -23.82 17.99 8.37
CA TYR A 594 -23.96 16.96 9.40
C TYR A 594 -22.96 15.84 9.20
N GLU A 595 -22.63 15.10 10.24
CA GLU A 595 -21.76 13.93 10.23
C GLU A 595 -22.22 12.89 11.24
N MET A 596 -22.27 11.63 10.83
CA MET A 596 -22.30 10.48 11.73
C MET A 596 -20.88 10.12 12.11
N ALA A 597 -20.33 10.77 13.12
CA ALA A 597 -18.93 10.67 13.48
C ALA A 597 -18.69 9.59 14.54
N LYS A 598 -17.76 8.69 14.29
CA LYS A 598 -17.26 7.78 15.31
C LYS A 598 -16.15 8.47 16.11
N ILE A 599 -16.21 8.45 17.43
CA ILE A 599 -15.18 8.91 18.35
C ILE A 599 -14.59 7.74 19.12
N TYR A 600 -13.38 7.92 19.67
CA TYR A 600 -12.59 6.85 20.29
C TYR A 600 -12.17 7.27 21.71
N LEU A 601 -12.88 6.77 22.71
CA LEU A 601 -12.62 7.11 24.10
C LEU A 601 -11.84 5.99 24.78
N PRO A 602 -10.56 6.21 25.17
CA PRO A 602 -9.79 5.18 25.84
C PRO A 602 -10.37 4.92 27.25
N LYS A 603 -10.45 3.67 27.64
CA LYS A 603 -10.81 3.28 29.01
C LYS A 603 -9.60 3.34 29.95
N SER A 604 -8.41 3.18 29.40
CA SER A 604 -7.12 3.33 30.07
C SER A 604 -6.04 3.74 29.08
N LEU A 605 -5.01 4.45 29.55
CA LEU A 605 -3.81 4.72 28.79
C LEU A 605 -2.57 4.31 29.62
N PRO A 606 -1.65 3.49 29.08
CA PRO A 606 -1.70 2.86 27.74
C PRO A 606 -2.88 1.89 27.62
N LEU A 607 -3.31 1.64 26.38
CA LEU A 607 -4.45 0.76 26.10
C LEU A 607 -4.17 -0.67 26.58
N THR A 608 -5.09 -1.21 27.39
CA THR A 608 -5.10 -2.62 27.82
C THR A 608 -6.31 -3.38 27.25
N GLU A 609 -7.28 -2.66 26.72
CA GLU A 609 -8.48 -3.17 26.07
C GLU A 609 -8.93 -2.20 24.97
N TYR A 610 -9.88 -2.62 24.15
CA TYR A 610 -10.44 -1.76 23.09
C TYR A 610 -11.10 -0.50 23.66
N ALA A 611 -10.93 0.60 22.96
CA ALA A 611 -11.59 1.87 23.28
C ALA A 611 -13.13 1.76 23.18
N ASP A 612 -13.84 2.66 23.84
CA ASP A 612 -15.26 2.90 23.58
C ASP A 612 -15.39 3.63 22.24
N GLU A 613 -15.78 2.88 21.20
CA GLU A 613 -16.04 3.40 19.85
C GLU A 613 -17.51 3.79 19.74
N ARG A 614 -17.78 5.05 19.93
CA ARG A 614 -19.16 5.55 20.01
C ARG A 614 -19.48 6.48 18.85
N VAL A 615 -20.66 6.29 18.27
CA VAL A 615 -21.16 7.14 17.18
C VAL A 615 -21.85 8.36 17.75
N GLN A 616 -21.50 9.53 17.27
CA GLN A 616 -22.17 10.80 17.58
C GLN A 616 -22.74 11.43 16.32
N PHE A 617 -24.00 11.85 16.38
CA PHE A 617 -24.62 12.64 15.33
C PHE A 617 -24.29 14.11 15.56
N THR A 618 -23.56 14.69 14.62
CA THR A 618 -23.05 16.06 14.74
C THR A 618 -23.66 16.93 13.65
N LEU A 619 -24.18 18.06 14.05
CA LEU A 619 -24.71 19.09 13.18
C LEU A 619 -23.90 20.36 13.35
N GLY A 620 -23.68 21.09 12.26
CA GLY A 620 -22.98 22.38 12.29
C GLY A 620 -23.46 23.30 11.16
N PHE A 621 -23.67 24.58 11.46
CA PHE A 621 -24.00 25.56 10.43
C PHE A 621 -23.49 26.97 10.76
N TYR A 622 -23.38 27.79 9.74
CA TYR A 622 -23.29 29.26 9.82
C TYR A 622 -24.12 29.89 8.69
N GLY A 623 -24.41 31.18 8.85
CA GLY A 623 -25.25 31.94 7.88
C GLY A 623 -26.64 32.21 8.45
N GLU A 624 -27.68 31.90 7.69
CA GLU A 624 -29.06 32.11 8.15
C GLU A 624 -29.43 31.10 9.25
N GLY A 625 -29.98 31.61 10.34
CA GLY A 625 -30.40 30.83 11.49
C GLY A 625 -29.71 31.23 12.79
N ASP A 626 -30.17 30.63 13.84
CA ASP A 626 -29.72 30.90 15.20
C ASP A 626 -29.77 29.64 16.09
N PHE A 627 -29.66 29.83 17.42
CA PHE A 627 -29.78 28.76 18.38
C PHE A 627 -31.09 27.96 18.24
N PHE A 628 -32.20 28.67 17.99
CA PHE A 628 -33.52 28.02 17.89
C PHE A 628 -33.67 27.25 16.56
N THR A 629 -33.02 27.67 15.50
CA THR A 629 -32.92 26.89 14.26
C THR A 629 -32.28 25.52 14.53
N MET A 630 -31.11 25.49 15.22
CA MET A 630 -30.48 24.23 15.62
C MET A 630 -31.36 23.40 16.52
N LYS A 631 -32.02 24.05 17.51
CA LYS A 631 -32.95 23.39 18.43
C LYS A 631 -34.08 22.70 17.69
N GLY A 632 -34.66 23.36 16.68
CA GLY A 632 -35.75 22.80 15.88
C GLY A 632 -35.35 21.55 15.11
N VAL A 633 -34.13 21.52 14.56
CA VAL A 633 -33.57 20.34 13.88
C VAL A 633 -33.38 19.15 14.84
N VAL A 634 -32.85 19.43 16.02
CA VAL A 634 -32.69 18.41 17.07
C VAL A 634 -34.06 17.84 17.52
N GLU A 635 -35.04 18.71 17.77
CA GLU A 635 -36.38 18.30 18.18
C GLU A 635 -37.08 17.48 17.11
N GLU A 636 -37.01 17.91 15.83
CA GLU A 636 -37.54 17.16 14.70
C GLU A 636 -36.93 15.75 14.60
N PHE A 637 -35.60 15.63 14.78
CA PHE A 637 -34.94 14.33 14.78
C PHE A 637 -35.44 13.43 15.94
N LEU A 638 -35.48 13.95 17.14
CA LEU A 638 -35.94 13.17 18.32
C LEU A 638 -37.39 12.74 18.19
N GLU A 639 -38.28 13.61 17.69
CA GLU A 639 -39.68 13.29 17.40
C GLU A 639 -39.80 12.19 16.34
N ARG A 640 -39.05 12.30 15.23
CA ARG A 640 -39.06 11.28 14.16
C ARG A 640 -38.47 9.95 14.62
N ALA A 641 -37.47 9.97 15.53
CA ALA A 641 -36.98 8.79 16.21
C ALA A 641 -37.96 8.16 17.22
N GLY A 642 -39.10 8.80 17.45
CA GLY A 642 -40.16 8.31 18.35
C GLY A 642 -39.89 8.59 19.81
N MET A 643 -39.04 9.56 20.12
CA MET A 643 -38.76 10.02 21.48
C MET A 643 -39.79 11.09 21.84
N HIS A 644 -41.00 10.65 22.21
CA HIS A 644 -42.16 11.52 22.43
C HIS A 644 -42.20 12.14 23.83
N ASP A 645 -41.31 11.75 24.73
CA ASP A 645 -41.16 12.40 26.00
C ASP A 645 -40.54 13.79 25.85
N ILE A 646 -40.69 14.60 26.89
CA ILE A 646 -40.25 15.97 26.88
C ILE A 646 -38.71 16.03 26.84
N VAL A 647 -38.19 16.78 25.89
CA VAL A 647 -36.78 17.14 25.83
C VAL A 647 -36.57 18.42 26.63
N ASP A 648 -35.80 18.35 27.69
CA ASP A 648 -35.37 19.49 28.47
C ASP A 648 -34.05 20.05 28.04
N TYR A 649 -33.82 21.34 28.26
CA TYR A 649 -32.57 22.03 27.91
C TYR A 649 -31.98 22.73 29.14
N ASP A 650 -30.78 22.27 29.57
CA ASP A 650 -30.06 22.92 30.64
C ASP A 650 -29.02 23.90 30.07
N PRO A 651 -29.21 25.24 30.31
CA PRO A 651 -28.30 26.25 29.78
C PRO A 651 -26.89 26.20 30.40
N ASN A 652 -26.72 25.49 31.51
CA ASN A 652 -25.42 25.35 32.19
C ASN A 652 -24.65 24.14 31.66
N ALA A 653 -24.51 24.05 30.34
CA ALA A 653 -23.78 22.92 29.73
C ALA A 653 -22.29 22.89 30.08
N GLY A 654 -21.69 24.01 30.48
CA GLY A 654 -20.30 24.11 30.94
C GLY A 654 -19.27 23.77 29.84
N LYS A 655 -19.60 24.02 28.56
CA LYS A 655 -18.73 23.74 27.43
C LYS A 655 -17.92 24.97 27.05
N ASN A 656 -16.59 24.97 27.29
CA ASN A 656 -15.71 26.11 27.02
C ASN A 656 -15.61 26.45 25.54
N PHE A 657 -15.91 25.50 24.65
CA PHE A 657 -15.94 25.71 23.21
C PHE A 657 -17.26 26.31 22.70
N LEU A 658 -18.25 26.49 23.57
CA LEU A 658 -19.52 27.16 23.26
C LEU A 658 -19.62 28.52 23.93
N HIS A 659 -20.44 29.39 23.37
CA HIS A 659 -20.72 30.69 23.90
C HIS A 659 -21.45 30.57 25.28
N PRO A 660 -20.97 31.17 26.38
CA PRO A 660 -21.46 30.93 27.73
C PRO A 660 -22.96 31.24 27.93
N GLY A 661 -23.50 32.18 27.18
CA GLY A 661 -24.91 32.52 27.24
C GLY A 661 -25.80 31.92 26.15
N ARG A 662 -25.25 31.04 25.27
CA ARG A 662 -25.98 30.44 24.15
C ARG A 662 -25.59 28.99 23.98
N GLN A 663 -25.72 28.21 25.04
CA GLN A 663 -25.43 26.78 25.06
C GLN A 663 -26.48 26.04 25.90
N ALA A 664 -26.67 24.77 25.62
CA ALA A 664 -27.50 23.90 26.45
C ALA A 664 -27.03 22.44 26.34
N ASN A 665 -27.13 21.72 27.45
CA ASN A 665 -27.24 20.26 27.43
C ASN A 665 -28.65 19.88 26.98
N ILE A 666 -28.76 18.84 26.18
CA ILE A 666 -30.01 18.24 25.73
C ILE A 666 -30.30 17.07 26.69
N ILE A 667 -31.44 17.11 27.35
CA ILE A 667 -31.80 16.15 28.39
C ILE A 667 -33.04 15.41 27.95
N TYR A 668 -32.98 14.08 28.03
CA TYR A 668 -34.14 13.21 27.82
C TYR A 668 -34.27 12.22 28.98
N GLN A 669 -35.47 12.17 29.60
CA GLN A 669 -35.70 11.34 30.78
C GLN A 669 -34.61 11.48 31.88
N GLY A 670 -34.16 12.72 32.10
CA GLY A 670 -33.17 13.05 33.14
C GLY A 670 -31.72 12.70 32.79
N LYS A 671 -31.44 12.18 31.58
CA LYS A 671 -30.07 11.90 31.06
C LYS A 671 -29.66 12.93 30.02
N VAL A 672 -28.40 13.36 30.07
CA VAL A 672 -27.83 14.19 29.02
C VAL A 672 -27.56 13.30 27.82
N ILE A 673 -28.21 13.60 26.67
CA ILE A 673 -28.08 12.86 25.41
C ILE A 673 -27.26 13.61 24.38
N GLY A 674 -26.84 14.82 24.69
CA GLY A 674 -26.08 15.67 23.82
C GLY A 674 -25.95 17.09 24.32
N TYR A 675 -25.38 17.93 23.52
CA TYR A 675 -25.27 19.36 23.76
C TYR A 675 -25.38 20.15 22.45
N MET A 676 -25.75 21.41 22.57
CA MET A 676 -25.85 22.32 21.43
C MET A 676 -25.55 23.77 21.83
N GLY A 677 -25.16 24.59 20.86
CA GLY A 677 -24.99 26.02 21.12
C GLY A 677 -24.30 26.77 19.98
N GLU A 678 -24.16 28.07 20.22
CA GLU A 678 -23.29 28.94 19.41
C GLU A 678 -21.83 28.62 19.75
N VAL A 679 -20.99 28.44 18.76
CA VAL A 679 -19.56 28.23 18.96
C VAL A 679 -18.94 29.48 19.59
N HIS A 680 -18.05 29.30 20.54
CA HIS A 680 -17.37 30.42 21.21
C HIS A 680 -16.62 31.29 20.18
N PRO A 681 -16.68 32.62 20.24
CA PRO A 681 -16.02 33.50 19.28
C PRO A 681 -14.51 33.23 19.12
N GLU A 682 -13.80 33.00 20.24
CA GLU A 682 -12.35 32.64 20.18
C GLU A 682 -12.12 31.30 19.49
N VAL A 683 -13.02 30.34 19.64
CA VAL A 683 -12.92 29.07 18.91
C VAL A 683 -13.12 29.31 17.41
N CYS A 684 -14.10 30.14 17.02
CA CYS A 684 -14.26 30.53 15.63
C CYS A 684 -13.00 31.21 15.09
N GLU A 685 -12.35 32.08 15.85
CA GLU A 685 -11.07 32.72 15.48
C GLU A 685 -9.94 31.68 15.34
N ASN A 686 -9.84 30.71 16.24
CA ASN A 686 -8.85 29.63 16.18
C ASN A 686 -8.97 28.75 14.93
N TYR A 687 -10.13 28.77 14.28
CA TYR A 687 -10.40 28.10 12.99
C TYR A 687 -10.46 29.07 11.80
N ASP A 688 -10.01 30.31 11.95
CA ASP A 688 -10.07 31.36 10.91
C ASP A 688 -11.48 31.64 10.35
N MET A 689 -12.49 31.54 11.20
CA MET A 689 -13.89 31.73 10.83
C MET A 689 -14.48 32.95 11.57
N LYS A 690 -14.62 34.06 10.85
CA LYS A 690 -15.11 35.35 11.37
C LYS A 690 -16.62 35.48 11.28
N THR A 691 -17.35 34.42 11.64
CA THR A 691 -18.81 34.41 11.65
C THR A 691 -19.31 33.59 12.84
N ARG A 692 -20.57 33.81 13.22
CA ARG A 692 -21.23 32.93 14.19
C ARG A 692 -21.48 31.57 13.56
N ALA A 693 -21.16 30.51 14.32
CA ALA A 693 -21.50 29.15 13.95
C ALA A 693 -22.26 28.48 15.09
N TYR A 694 -23.09 27.56 14.75
CA TYR A 694 -23.90 26.78 15.69
C TYR A 694 -23.61 25.31 15.47
N ILE A 695 -23.52 24.57 16.56
CA ILE A 695 -23.28 23.13 16.55
C ILE A 695 -24.25 22.40 17.49
N ALA A 696 -24.53 21.15 17.15
CA ALA A 696 -25.13 20.18 18.06
C ALA A 696 -24.42 18.84 17.93
N VAL A 697 -24.27 18.14 19.05
CA VAL A 697 -23.70 16.80 19.12
C VAL A 697 -24.61 15.92 19.95
N LEU A 698 -25.05 14.81 19.38
CA LEU A 698 -25.98 13.86 19.96
C LEU A 698 -25.38 12.47 20.11
N ASP A 699 -25.57 11.81 21.25
CA ASP A 699 -24.99 10.49 21.52
C ASP A 699 -25.91 9.38 20.97
N MET A 700 -25.55 8.83 19.84
CA MET A 700 -26.38 7.88 19.11
C MET A 700 -26.65 6.55 19.82
N PRO A 701 -25.70 5.95 20.56
CA PRO A 701 -25.98 4.73 21.33
C PRO A 701 -27.20 4.85 22.25
N PHE A 702 -27.25 5.91 23.03
CA PHE A 702 -28.39 6.14 23.94
C PHE A 702 -29.69 6.46 23.18
N ILE A 703 -29.60 7.28 22.13
CA ILE A 703 -30.78 7.59 21.32
C ILE A 703 -31.31 6.32 20.65
N THR A 704 -30.44 5.45 20.17
CA THR A 704 -30.82 4.17 19.56
C THR A 704 -31.54 3.26 20.56
N GLU A 705 -31.09 3.26 21.84
CA GLU A 705 -31.75 2.52 22.93
C GLU A 705 -33.17 3.02 23.21
N MET A 706 -33.37 4.33 23.14
CA MET A 706 -34.63 4.98 23.51
C MET A 706 -35.61 5.18 22.34
N ALA A 707 -35.11 5.08 21.12
CA ALA A 707 -35.93 5.29 19.93
C ALA A 707 -37.01 4.23 19.76
N THR A 708 -38.11 4.60 19.17
CA THR A 708 -39.21 3.69 18.80
C THR A 708 -39.87 4.13 17.51
N PHE A 709 -40.25 3.16 16.70
CA PHE A 709 -41.03 3.40 15.49
C PHE A 709 -42.48 2.89 15.65
N ASP A 710 -42.85 2.48 16.84
CA ASP A 710 -44.25 2.13 17.14
C ASP A 710 -45.09 3.40 17.15
N ARG A 711 -46.13 3.39 16.32
CA ARG A 711 -47.07 4.50 16.22
C ARG A 711 -48.44 4.01 16.56
N HIS A 712 -49.07 4.67 17.53
CA HIS A 712 -50.45 4.35 17.94
C HIS A 712 -51.39 5.44 17.46
N PHE A 713 -52.40 5.05 16.73
CA PHE A 713 -53.44 5.95 16.31
C PHE A 713 -54.27 6.39 17.50
N LYS A 714 -54.41 7.72 17.69
CA LYS A 714 -55.37 8.32 18.63
C LYS A 714 -56.58 8.76 17.85
N GLY A 715 -57.74 8.30 18.25
CA GLY A 715 -58.99 8.70 17.62
C GLY A 715 -59.22 10.22 17.67
N ILE A 716 -59.88 10.75 16.65
CA ILE A 716 -60.26 12.17 16.63
C ILE A 716 -61.22 12.47 17.81
N ALA A 717 -60.93 13.55 18.53
CA ALA A 717 -61.73 13.96 19.70
C ALA A 717 -63.19 14.31 19.26
N LYS A 718 -64.15 13.77 20.02
CA LYS A 718 -65.58 13.97 19.75
C LYS A 718 -66.11 15.28 20.30
N HIS A 719 -65.48 15.82 21.34
CA HIS A 719 -65.87 17.03 22.03
C HIS A 719 -64.99 18.21 21.73
N PRO A 720 -65.50 19.46 21.68
CA PRO A 720 -64.69 20.64 21.35
C PRO A 720 -63.66 20.93 22.47
N ALA A 721 -62.48 21.43 22.07
CA ALA A 721 -61.50 21.99 22.96
C ALA A 721 -61.90 23.41 23.41
N VAL A 722 -61.34 23.81 24.53
CA VAL A 722 -61.42 25.19 25.02
C VAL A 722 -59.98 25.72 25.22
N ASN A 723 -59.75 26.87 24.59
CA ASN A 723 -58.47 27.57 24.67
C ASN A 723 -58.52 28.66 25.73
N ARG A 724 -57.42 28.85 26.46
CA ARG A 724 -57.22 29.97 27.39
C ARG A 724 -55.85 30.54 27.16
N ASP A 725 -55.78 31.83 26.87
CA ASP A 725 -54.54 32.54 26.68
C ASP A 725 -54.15 33.21 27.99
N ILE A 726 -52.88 33.08 28.32
CA ILE A 726 -52.29 33.77 29.47
C ILE A 726 -51.09 34.61 29.01
N SER A 727 -50.98 35.81 29.49
CA SER A 727 -49.82 36.67 29.28
C SER A 727 -49.20 36.96 30.63
N MET A 728 -47.87 36.85 30.68
CA MET A 728 -47.11 36.88 31.92
C MET A 728 -45.95 37.85 31.84
N VAL A 729 -45.62 38.49 32.94
CA VAL A 729 -44.37 39.25 33.07
C VAL A 729 -43.40 38.38 33.89
N VAL A 730 -42.34 38.00 33.23
CA VAL A 730 -41.39 36.97 33.72
C VAL A 730 -40.00 37.58 33.82
N LYS A 731 -39.26 37.31 34.89
CA LYS A 731 -37.81 37.63 34.94
C LYS A 731 -37.06 36.92 33.80
N LYS A 732 -36.05 37.59 33.24
CA LYS A 732 -35.28 37.04 32.10
C LYS A 732 -34.53 35.73 32.43
N ASP A 733 -34.17 35.51 33.69
CA ASP A 733 -33.49 34.32 34.21
C ASP A 733 -34.41 33.08 34.37
N ILE A 734 -35.73 33.30 34.35
CA ILE A 734 -36.70 32.20 34.38
C ILE A 734 -36.79 31.64 32.94
N LEU A 735 -36.48 30.36 32.85
CA LEU A 735 -36.55 29.65 31.57
C LEU A 735 -37.98 29.29 31.18
N VAL A 736 -38.27 29.29 29.89
CA VAL A 736 -39.57 28.89 29.34
C VAL A 736 -39.96 27.46 29.78
N GLY A 737 -39.00 26.53 29.80
CA GLY A 737 -39.23 25.16 30.29
C GLY A 737 -39.71 25.06 31.74
N GLN A 738 -39.34 26.02 32.60
CA GLN A 738 -39.86 26.08 33.97
C GLN A 738 -41.35 26.44 34.01
N ILE A 739 -41.76 27.37 33.13
CA ILE A 739 -43.17 27.75 32.94
C ILE A 739 -43.96 26.56 32.41
N GLU A 740 -43.45 25.92 31.38
CA GLU A 740 -44.09 24.75 30.75
C GLU A 740 -44.24 23.59 31.74
N LYS A 741 -43.24 23.39 32.60
CA LYS A 741 -43.30 22.38 33.65
C LYS A 741 -44.46 22.65 34.61
N VAL A 742 -44.65 23.90 35.01
CA VAL A 742 -45.78 24.28 35.90
C VAL A 742 -47.11 24.06 35.17
N ILE A 743 -47.26 24.53 33.91
CA ILE A 743 -48.47 24.31 33.12
C ILE A 743 -48.79 22.83 33.03
N ARG A 744 -47.86 21.98 32.78
CA ARG A 744 -47.98 20.53 32.66
C ARG A 744 -48.35 19.84 33.96
N GLU A 745 -47.67 20.18 35.06
CA GLU A 745 -47.89 19.55 36.35
C GLU A 745 -49.22 20.03 37.00
N LYS A 746 -49.62 21.25 36.73
CA LYS A 746 -50.81 21.85 37.37
C LYS A 746 -52.07 21.84 36.48
N GLY A 747 -51.90 21.67 35.15
CA GLY A 747 -52.99 21.69 34.18
C GLY A 747 -53.98 20.52 34.32
N GLY A 748 -53.58 19.44 35.00
CA GLY A 748 -54.43 18.29 35.29
C GLY A 748 -54.76 17.44 34.05
N HIS A 749 -55.73 16.51 34.22
CA HIS A 749 -56.05 15.49 33.22
C HIS A 749 -56.79 16.02 31.97
N HIS A 750 -57.32 17.24 32.01
CA HIS A 750 -57.96 17.90 30.87
C HIS A 750 -57.01 18.76 30.03
N LEU A 751 -55.78 18.97 30.46
CA LEU A 751 -54.78 19.64 29.64
C LEU A 751 -54.46 18.80 28.42
N GLU A 752 -54.76 19.27 27.24
CA GLU A 752 -54.47 18.62 25.97
C GLU A 752 -53.13 19.09 25.39
N SER A 753 -52.92 20.41 25.34
CA SER A 753 -51.70 21.01 24.81
C SER A 753 -51.49 22.44 25.33
N TYR A 754 -50.32 22.95 25.19
CA TYR A 754 -49.97 24.34 25.42
C TYR A 754 -49.04 24.81 24.33
N HIS A 755 -49.14 26.08 23.97
CA HIS A 755 -48.34 26.66 22.89
C HIS A 755 -47.85 28.05 23.25
N LEU A 756 -46.53 28.25 23.23
CA LEU A 756 -45.91 29.57 23.34
C LEU A 756 -46.10 30.32 22.02
N PHE A 757 -46.81 31.43 22.02
CA PHE A 757 -47.11 32.16 20.80
C PHE A 757 -46.50 33.56 20.73
N ASP A 758 -46.08 34.13 21.87
CA ASP A 758 -45.42 35.42 21.89
C ASP A 758 -44.42 35.58 23.04
N ILE A 759 -43.27 36.17 22.70
CA ILE A 759 -42.26 36.65 23.66
C ILE A 759 -41.94 38.09 23.28
N TYR A 760 -42.21 39.02 24.20
CA TYR A 760 -41.95 40.42 23.94
C TYR A 760 -41.00 41.01 24.97
N GLU A 761 -39.98 41.68 24.46
CA GLU A 761 -39.01 42.47 25.21
C GLU A 761 -38.95 43.87 24.61
N GLY A 762 -39.51 44.85 25.31
CA GLY A 762 -39.57 46.20 24.78
C GLY A 762 -39.73 47.23 25.91
N SER A 763 -39.84 48.49 25.50
CA SER A 763 -39.91 49.66 26.40
C SER A 763 -41.11 49.64 27.36
N GLN A 764 -42.11 48.84 27.07
CA GLN A 764 -43.29 48.66 27.93
C GLN A 764 -43.14 47.63 29.05
N ILE A 765 -42.00 46.89 29.03
CA ILE A 765 -41.69 45.86 30.04
C ILE A 765 -40.55 46.36 30.90
N LYS A 766 -40.66 46.15 32.21
CA LYS A 766 -39.61 46.49 33.17
C LYS A 766 -38.26 45.90 32.84
N ALA A 767 -37.20 46.68 32.97
CA ALA A 767 -35.87 46.21 32.73
C ALA A 767 -35.56 44.92 33.55
N GLY A 768 -34.99 43.89 32.91
CA GLY A 768 -34.75 42.57 33.51
C GLY A 768 -35.93 41.62 33.42
N TYR A 769 -37.01 42.02 32.76
CA TYR A 769 -38.20 41.18 32.56
C TYR A 769 -38.50 41.01 31.06
N LYS A 770 -39.28 39.99 30.74
CA LYS A 770 -39.85 39.70 29.39
C LYS A 770 -41.32 39.40 29.56
N SER A 771 -42.17 39.68 28.58
CA SER A 771 -43.52 39.20 28.48
C SER A 771 -43.57 37.90 27.76
N VAL A 772 -44.26 36.93 28.29
CA VAL A 772 -44.38 35.57 27.70
C VAL A 772 -45.85 35.23 27.61
N ALA A 773 -46.35 34.81 26.47
CA ALA A 773 -47.76 34.47 26.27
C ALA A 773 -47.95 33.03 25.81
N TYR A 774 -48.80 32.31 26.47
CA TYR A 774 -49.17 30.92 26.17
C TYR A 774 -50.65 30.80 25.84
N SER A 775 -50.97 29.98 24.83
CA SER A 775 -52.32 29.44 24.61
C SER A 775 -52.36 28.02 25.19
N ILE A 776 -53.26 27.77 26.14
CA ILE A 776 -53.43 26.51 26.83
C ILE A 776 -54.75 25.89 26.40
N THR A 777 -54.71 24.67 25.91
CA THR A 777 -55.85 23.95 25.36
C THR A 777 -56.31 22.86 26.33
N PHE A 778 -57.56 22.89 26.68
CA PHE A 778 -58.21 21.89 27.52
C PHE A 778 -59.25 21.13 26.73
N ARG A 779 -59.36 19.81 26.98
CA ARG A 779 -60.37 18.94 26.41
C ARG A 779 -60.67 17.75 27.31
N ALA A 780 -61.91 17.28 27.28
CA ALA A 780 -62.30 16.00 27.82
C ALA A 780 -62.71 15.04 26.68
N ASN A 781 -62.39 13.74 26.86
CA ASN A 781 -62.69 12.73 25.86
C ASN A 781 -64.15 12.24 25.93
N ASP A 782 -64.80 12.44 27.04
CA ASP A 782 -66.12 11.89 27.42
C ASP A 782 -67.25 12.92 27.39
N ARG A 783 -66.94 14.25 27.43
CA ARG A 783 -67.96 15.33 27.52
C ARG A 783 -67.38 16.66 27.04
N THR A 784 -68.20 17.62 26.81
CA THR A 784 -67.80 19.03 26.68
C THR A 784 -67.43 19.59 28.02
N LEU A 785 -66.32 20.29 28.17
CA LEU A 785 -65.87 20.90 29.42
C LEU A 785 -66.80 22.05 29.82
N GLU A 786 -67.09 22.14 31.13
CA GLU A 786 -67.74 23.25 31.69
C GLU A 786 -66.76 24.32 32.20
N GLU A 787 -67.16 25.57 32.29
CA GLU A 787 -66.33 26.69 32.73
C GLU A 787 -65.60 26.40 34.07
N LYS A 788 -66.30 25.72 35.02
CA LYS A 788 -65.72 25.33 36.33
C LYS A 788 -64.57 24.41 36.26
N ASP A 789 -64.56 23.50 35.29
CA ASP A 789 -63.45 22.53 35.11
C ASP A 789 -62.18 23.26 34.64
N ILE A 790 -62.34 24.26 33.73
CA ILE A 790 -61.27 25.04 33.16
C ILE A 790 -60.74 26.05 34.19
N THR A 791 -61.61 26.76 34.86
CA THR A 791 -61.24 27.74 35.90
C THR A 791 -60.39 27.05 36.98
N ALA A 792 -60.82 25.89 37.47
CA ALA A 792 -60.09 25.16 38.52
C ALA A 792 -58.69 24.71 38.04
N ALA A 793 -58.54 24.37 36.80
CA ALA A 793 -57.22 24.04 36.23
C ALA A 793 -56.35 25.31 36.04
N MET A 794 -56.92 26.36 35.50
CA MET A 794 -56.24 27.65 35.29
C MET A 794 -55.79 28.25 36.62
N ASP A 795 -56.61 28.23 37.65
CA ASP A 795 -56.26 28.74 38.99
C ASP A 795 -55.07 28.02 39.61
N LYS A 796 -54.98 26.69 39.42
CA LYS A 796 -53.80 25.90 39.78
C LYS A 796 -52.54 26.25 39.01
N ILE A 797 -52.66 26.44 37.73
CA ILE A 797 -51.55 26.89 36.85
C ILE A 797 -51.09 28.26 37.32
N ILE A 798 -52.00 29.21 37.50
CA ILE A 798 -51.71 30.59 37.94
C ILE A 798 -50.98 30.58 39.25
N ALA A 799 -51.54 29.88 40.27
CA ALA A 799 -50.91 29.76 41.58
C ALA A 799 -49.47 29.15 41.48
N GLY A 800 -49.29 28.11 40.66
CA GLY A 800 -47.94 27.54 40.41
C GLY A 800 -46.99 28.49 39.73
N LEU A 801 -47.46 29.38 38.84
CA LEU A 801 -46.68 30.42 38.20
C LEU A 801 -46.32 31.54 39.19
N GLU A 802 -47.25 31.92 40.04
CA GLU A 802 -47.00 32.88 41.15
C GLU A 802 -45.95 32.38 42.13
N ASP A 803 -45.92 31.06 42.43
CA ASP A 803 -44.87 30.43 43.24
C ASP A 803 -43.49 30.59 42.61
N LEU A 804 -43.38 30.69 41.32
CA LEU A 804 -42.13 31.01 40.58
C LEU A 804 -41.83 32.53 40.56
N GLY A 805 -42.68 33.34 41.14
CA GLY A 805 -42.55 34.80 41.14
C GLY A 805 -42.92 35.44 39.79
N ILE A 806 -43.81 34.80 39.04
CA ILE A 806 -44.33 35.25 37.74
C ILE A 806 -45.65 36.01 37.96
N GLU A 807 -45.79 37.21 37.38
CA GLU A 807 -46.97 38.01 37.47
C GLU A 807 -47.80 37.93 36.17
N LEU A 808 -49.11 37.71 36.29
CA LEU A 808 -50.00 37.84 35.13
C LEU A 808 -50.09 39.29 34.65
N ARG A 809 -49.98 39.47 33.35
CA ARG A 809 -50.21 40.75 32.71
C ARG A 809 -51.71 40.95 32.58
N LYS A 810 -52.19 42.00 33.22
CA LYS A 810 -53.61 42.40 33.14
C LYS A 810 -53.97 43.02 31.80
#